data_a7b48b06d0823470c386020b8fa665c0
#
_entry.id   a7b48b06d0823470c386020b8fa665c0
#
_cell.length_a   1.000
_cell.length_b   1.000
_cell.length_c   1.000
_cell.angle_alpha   90.00
_cell.angle_beta   90.00
_cell.angle_gamma   90.00
#
_symmetry.space_group_name_H-M   'P 1'
#
loop_
_entity.id
_entity.type
_entity.pdbx_description
1 polymer ?
#
loop_
_entity_poly.entity_id
_entity_poly.type
_entity_poly.pdbx_seq_one_letter_code
_entity_poly.pdbx_strand_id
1 'polypeptide(L)'
;MLICLTAIGGAQASSYIENGQAGDPASWRSSEFNAEWGLGAIHADQAYAAGYTGKGIKLGIFDQPVYAKHPEFAGENKVINLVTEGIREYTDPYIPVKKGDAFRYDGTPSVDSDGTLGSHGTHVGGIAAGSRDGGAMHGVAFNAQIISAENGDPGPEDGIILGNDGAVYKAGWDALVASGARIINNSWGIGITEKFDEGGYDPAYPHFTVNDAQKQFDQIKQILGTKPGGAYQGAIDAARSGVVTIFAAGNDGNLNNPDAMAGLAYFVPEIAPNWLSVASLQDPTNTGDYSISTFSSRCGYTASFCVSAPGTRVYSSVIEGTSLENLTTGYAKYSGTSMAAPHVAGSVAVLMERFPYLSGAQVAEVLKTTATDMGAPGIDALYGWGMINLGKAINGPGMLVTEQDIPEEFLVNGAYGPTQFVVDLPGVGAVLDKGKPTERVCSDVLCGLDFWSNDISGHGGLTKQGIGTLVLTGNNTYAGPTLVNQGRLAINGSVTSDVSVQNGGIVGGSGTVGSLTARRGGTVAPGNSIGTLNVAGNVSFEPGSRYAVEVGPNGQSDRIQSSGSATIGGGEVAVTLENSSNLLTQSEVRSLLGQQYNILTAQQGVSGQFDAVAPNYLFLGTGLSYQPNGVTLSVGRNGTSFASVAQTANERAVAAAADALAAGNPVYESILNSGTAGEARQAFRQLSGQIHADIASALVNDSRYLREALNGRLRQAEGLASSSAIKADEDGAWAQLLGAWDHASGDANATGYQAST
;
A
#
# COMPACT_ATOMS: atom_id res chain seq x y z
N MET A 1 -1.77 -20.92 2.13
CA MET A 1 -0.34 -21.23 2.24
C MET A 1 0.18 -20.51 3.49
N LEU A 2 0.42 -21.26 4.56
CA LEU A 2 0.87 -20.73 5.85
C LEU A 2 2.38 -20.48 5.72
N ILE A 3 2.80 -19.21 5.67
CA ILE A 3 4.23 -18.87 5.64
C ILE A 3 4.69 -18.75 7.10
N CYS A 4 5.51 -19.71 7.52
CA CYS A 4 6.23 -19.69 8.78
C CYS A 4 7.41 -18.71 8.62
N LEU A 5 7.38 -17.54 9.27
CA LEU A 5 8.50 -16.62 9.37
C LEU A 5 9.41 -17.05 10.51
N THR A 6 10.61 -17.54 10.16
CA THR A 6 11.70 -17.70 11.12
C THR A 6 12.38 -16.34 11.33
N ALA A 7 12.33 -15.84 12.56
CA ALA A 7 13.02 -14.64 13.00
C ALA A 7 14.54 -14.88 13.04
N ILE A 8 15.30 -13.99 12.40
CA ILE A 8 16.75 -13.85 12.59
C ILE A 8 16.97 -12.77 13.66
N GLY A 9 17.55 -13.18 14.78
CA GLY A 9 17.70 -12.38 15.96
C GLY A 9 18.88 -11.45 15.93
N GLY A 10 18.85 -10.48 16.85
CA GLY A 10 19.98 -9.68 17.29
C GLY A 10 19.62 -8.31 17.85
N ALA A 11 18.91 -8.25 18.96
CA ALA A 11 19.01 -7.19 19.95
C ALA A 11 18.63 -7.79 21.30
N GLN A 12 19.47 -7.60 22.32
CA GLN A 12 19.14 -8.03 23.67
C GLN A 12 17.89 -7.25 24.12
N ALA A 13 16.76 -7.94 24.09
CA ALA A 13 15.54 -7.46 24.71
C ALA A 13 15.70 -7.51 26.22
N SER A 14 15.23 -6.46 26.90
CA SER A 14 14.97 -6.50 28.34
C SER A 14 14.23 -7.80 28.71
N SER A 15 14.43 -8.31 29.91
CA SER A 15 13.89 -9.58 30.40
C SER A 15 12.38 -9.62 30.56
N TYR A 16 11.64 -8.62 30.08
CA TYR A 16 10.17 -8.57 30.13
C TYR A 16 9.58 -9.43 29.01
N ILE A 17 8.90 -10.48 29.41
CA ILE A 17 8.11 -11.32 28.51
C ILE A 17 6.68 -10.81 28.55
N GLU A 18 6.26 -10.16 27.49
CA GLU A 18 4.92 -9.70 27.33
C GLU A 18 3.94 -10.86 27.17
N ASN A 19 2.86 -10.86 27.97
CA ASN A 19 1.82 -11.91 27.91
C ASN A 19 0.84 -11.73 26.76
N GLY A 20 0.99 -10.67 25.93
CA GLY A 20 0.11 -10.41 24.80
C GLY A 20 0.30 -11.41 23.66
N GLN A 21 -0.80 -11.93 23.12
CA GLN A 21 -0.83 -12.89 22.03
C GLN A 21 -1.34 -12.21 20.75
N ALA A 22 -0.70 -12.52 19.63
CA ALA A 22 -1.16 -12.07 18.33
C ALA A 22 -2.58 -12.59 18.05
N GLY A 23 -3.47 -11.70 17.61
CA GLY A 23 -4.88 -12.02 17.32
C GLY A 23 -5.80 -12.11 18.53
N ASP A 24 -5.30 -11.95 19.77
CA ASP A 24 -6.10 -11.94 20.98
C ASP A 24 -5.99 -10.59 21.73
N PRO A 25 -6.87 -9.60 21.49
CA PRO A 25 -6.84 -8.30 22.16
C PRO A 25 -6.94 -8.41 23.70
N ALA A 26 -7.70 -9.36 24.21
CA ALA A 26 -7.90 -9.49 25.65
C ALA A 26 -6.59 -9.83 26.40
N SER A 27 -5.69 -10.55 25.75
CA SER A 27 -4.38 -10.92 26.32
C SER A 27 -3.45 -9.71 26.53
N TRP A 28 -3.73 -8.56 25.86
CA TRP A 28 -2.95 -7.35 25.98
C TRP A 28 -3.39 -6.44 27.14
N ARG A 29 -4.55 -6.71 27.76
CA ARG A 29 -5.13 -5.94 28.88
C ARG A 29 -4.50 -6.32 30.22
N SER A 30 -3.18 -6.12 30.35
CA SER A 30 -2.43 -6.30 31.58
C SER A 30 -2.82 -5.27 32.66
N SER A 31 -2.30 -5.40 33.88
CA SER A 31 -2.46 -4.37 34.93
C SER A 31 -1.87 -3.03 34.49
N GLU A 32 -0.74 -3.06 33.80
CA GLU A 32 -0.06 -1.92 33.23
C GLU A 32 -0.93 -1.21 32.17
N PHE A 33 -1.54 -1.94 31.23
CA PHE A 33 -2.50 -1.43 30.27
C PHE A 33 -3.73 -0.79 30.95
N ASN A 34 -4.29 -1.45 31.96
CA ASN A 34 -5.51 -1.01 32.63
C ASN A 34 -5.29 0.12 33.65
N ALA A 35 -4.03 0.45 33.97
CA ALA A 35 -3.70 1.57 34.83
C ALA A 35 -4.05 2.92 34.18
N GLU A 36 -3.94 2.99 32.85
CA GLU A 36 -4.34 4.11 32.02
C GLU A 36 -5.62 3.75 31.25
N TRP A 37 -6.76 4.33 31.64
CA TRP A 37 -8.09 3.97 31.12
C TRP A 37 -8.27 4.31 29.63
N GLY A 38 -7.52 5.30 29.12
CA GLY A 38 -7.62 5.77 27.75
C GLY A 38 -7.22 4.72 26.73
N LEU A 39 -6.26 3.85 27.06
CA LEU A 39 -5.84 2.75 26.18
C LEU A 39 -7.01 1.81 25.82
N GLY A 40 -7.83 1.49 26.82
CA GLY A 40 -9.03 0.68 26.60
C GLY A 40 -10.12 1.42 25.83
N ALA A 41 -10.30 2.72 26.08
CA ALA A 41 -11.29 3.55 25.43
C ALA A 41 -11.05 3.70 23.92
N ILE A 42 -9.78 3.84 23.52
CA ILE A 42 -9.38 3.97 22.11
C ILE A 42 -9.15 2.62 21.41
N HIS A 43 -9.41 1.49 22.09
CA HIS A 43 -9.19 0.14 21.58
C HIS A 43 -7.75 -0.15 21.14
N ALA A 44 -6.75 0.33 21.91
CA ALA A 44 -5.34 0.12 21.62
C ALA A 44 -4.94 -1.37 21.66
N ASP A 45 -5.57 -2.17 22.51
CA ASP A 45 -5.41 -3.63 22.61
C ASP A 45 -5.64 -4.35 21.27
N GLN A 46 -6.55 -3.87 20.42
CA GLN A 46 -6.80 -4.45 19.11
C GLN A 46 -5.64 -4.17 18.14
N ALA A 47 -5.07 -2.98 18.19
CA ALA A 47 -3.88 -2.65 17.40
C ALA A 47 -2.67 -3.48 17.82
N TYR A 48 -2.47 -3.66 19.12
CA TYR A 48 -1.38 -4.47 19.66
C TYR A 48 -1.52 -5.96 19.28
N ALA A 49 -2.73 -6.50 19.37
CA ALA A 49 -3.02 -7.88 18.93
C ALA A 49 -2.77 -8.07 17.43
N ALA A 50 -2.92 -7.01 16.63
CA ALA A 50 -2.55 -7.01 15.22
C ALA A 50 -1.05 -6.79 14.97
N GLY A 51 -0.25 -6.50 16.02
CA GLY A 51 1.21 -6.35 15.96
C GLY A 51 1.72 -4.92 15.84
N TYR A 52 0.87 -3.90 15.97
CA TYR A 52 1.23 -2.48 15.76
C TYR A 52 1.34 -1.74 17.10
N THR A 53 2.49 -1.15 17.37
CA THR A 53 2.89 -0.58 18.67
C THR A 53 3.62 0.76 18.56
N GLY A 54 3.70 1.34 17.34
CA GLY A 54 4.46 2.54 17.02
C GLY A 54 5.94 2.29 16.72
N LYS A 55 6.32 1.04 16.53
CA LYS A 55 7.73 0.65 16.31
C LYS A 55 8.34 1.32 15.08
N GLY A 56 9.54 1.90 15.28
CA GLY A 56 10.28 2.57 14.21
C GLY A 56 9.78 3.98 13.88
N ILE A 57 8.79 4.50 14.63
CA ILE A 57 8.27 5.86 14.45
C ILE A 57 8.92 6.81 15.45
N LYS A 58 9.33 7.98 14.96
CA LYS A 58 9.81 9.10 15.75
C LYS A 58 8.63 10.05 16.03
N LEU A 59 8.26 10.18 17.30
CA LEU A 59 7.19 11.00 17.77
C LEU A 59 7.77 12.22 18.49
N GLY A 60 7.53 13.41 17.98
CA GLY A 60 7.93 14.69 18.55
C GLY A 60 7.04 15.09 19.71
N ILE A 61 7.60 15.46 20.84
CA ILE A 61 6.95 16.14 21.94
C ILE A 61 7.53 17.56 22.00
N PHE A 62 6.70 18.56 21.72
CA PHE A 62 7.05 19.95 21.80
C PHE A 62 6.33 20.57 23.01
N ASP A 63 7.01 20.55 24.15
CA ASP A 63 6.43 20.82 25.48
C ASP A 63 7.53 21.22 26.46
N GLN A 64 7.31 21.17 27.77
CA GLN A 64 8.38 21.02 28.73
C GLN A 64 9.21 19.76 28.41
N PRO A 65 10.49 19.68 28.83
CA PRO A 65 11.33 18.54 28.48
C PRO A 65 10.79 17.22 29.03
N VAL A 66 10.85 16.16 28.24
CA VAL A 66 10.60 14.80 28.72
C VAL A 66 11.82 14.32 29.49
N TYR A 67 11.66 13.97 30.77
CA TYR A 67 12.74 13.47 31.60
C TYR A 67 13.18 12.05 31.19
N ALA A 68 14.19 11.98 30.35
CA ALA A 68 14.66 10.73 29.73
C ALA A 68 15.16 9.66 30.73
N LYS A 69 15.45 10.04 31.97
CA LYS A 69 15.89 9.10 33.03
C LYS A 69 14.73 8.53 33.86
N HIS A 70 13.49 8.91 33.57
CA HIS A 70 12.33 8.32 34.23
C HIS A 70 12.27 6.81 33.91
N PRO A 71 11.96 5.92 34.88
CA PRO A 71 11.86 4.47 34.63
C PRO A 71 10.93 4.12 33.48
N GLU A 72 9.86 4.87 33.28
CA GLU A 72 8.88 4.71 32.19
C GLU A 72 9.48 4.82 30.78
N PHE A 73 10.64 5.43 30.67
CA PHE A 73 11.37 5.59 29.40
C PHE A 73 12.62 4.72 29.32
N ALA A 74 12.60 3.59 30.03
CA ALA A 74 13.72 2.65 29.98
C ALA A 74 13.94 2.12 28.56
N GLY A 75 15.17 2.10 28.12
CA GLY A 75 15.58 1.63 26.80
C GLY A 75 16.61 2.56 26.14
N GLU A 76 17.43 1.98 25.27
CA GLU A 76 18.40 2.76 24.52
C GLU A 76 17.70 3.72 23.54
N ASN A 77 18.00 5.01 23.66
CA ASN A 77 17.43 6.06 22.81
C ASN A 77 15.89 6.14 22.81
N LYS A 78 15.22 5.71 23.88
CA LYS A 78 13.76 5.81 24.01
C LYS A 78 13.30 7.27 23.98
N VAL A 79 14.02 8.16 24.66
CA VAL A 79 13.83 9.62 24.61
C VAL A 79 15.12 10.28 24.16
N ILE A 80 15.03 11.16 23.18
CA ILE A 80 16.10 12.03 22.72
C ILE A 80 15.65 13.47 22.95
N ASN A 81 16.28 14.15 23.90
CA ASN A 81 16.10 15.59 24.09
C ASN A 81 16.98 16.34 23.08
N LEU A 82 16.36 17.19 22.28
CA LEU A 82 17.06 18.03 21.31
C LEU A 82 17.63 19.27 21.99
N VAL A 83 18.78 19.72 21.51
CA VAL A 83 19.32 21.03 21.87
C VAL A 83 18.81 22.05 20.87
N THR A 84 18.09 23.08 21.36
CA THR A 84 17.67 24.23 20.58
C THR A 84 18.33 25.48 21.11
N GLU A 85 18.82 26.32 20.22
CA GLU A 85 19.51 27.54 20.57
C GLU A 85 19.31 28.63 19.53
N GLY A 86 19.42 29.87 19.91
CA GLY A 86 19.26 31.01 19.02
C GLY A 86 19.32 32.35 19.75
N ILE A 87 18.82 33.38 19.07
CA ILE A 87 18.75 34.74 19.61
C ILE A 87 17.28 35.14 19.69
N ARG A 88 16.86 35.67 20.83
CA ARG A 88 15.50 36.11 21.07
C ARG A 88 15.16 37.32 20.20
N GLU A 89 13.99 37.32 19.63
CA GLU A 89 13.46 38.41 18.80
C GLU A 89 12.50 39.34 19.56
N TYR A 90 12.14 38.95 20.79
CA TYR A 90 11.16 39.67 21.60
C TYR A 90 11.70 40.00 23.00
N THR A 91 11.20 41.07 23.61
CA THR A 91 11.45 41.41 25.03
C THR A 91 10.16 41.11 25.80
N ASP A 92 10.23 40.18 26.73
CA ASP A 92 9.09 39.79 27.53
C ASP A 92 8.87 40.81 28.65
N PRO A 93 7.66 41.29 28.86
CA PRO A 93 7.39 42.25 29.94
C PRO A 93 7.29 41.61 31.34
N TYR A 94 7.16 40.26 31.42
CA TYR A 94 6.90 39.55 32.68
C TYR A 94 8.08 38.72 33.17
N ILE A 95 8.96 38.27 32.28
CA ILE A 95 10.18 37.56 32.61
C ILE A 95 11.41 38.36 32.16
N PRO A 96 12.58 38.22 32.83
CA PRO A 96 13.76 39.07 32.59
C PRO A 96 14.53 38.71 31.33
N VAL A 97 13.83 38.46 30.19
CA VAL A 97 14.42 38.19 28.89
C VAL A 97 14.19 39.34 27.93
N LYS A 98 15.17 39.64 27.09
CA LYS A 98 15.15 40.76 26.17
C LYS A 98 15.46 40.32 24.74
N LYS A 99 14.95 41.07 23.79
CA LYS A 99 15.36 40.96 22.39
C LYS A 99 16.89 41.10 22.27
N GLY A 100 17.51 40.13 21.60
CA GLY A 100 18.95 40.07 21.46
C GLY A 100 19.64 39.11 22.45
N ASP A 101 18.94 38.66 23.48
CA ASP A 101 19.49 37.65 24.42
C ASP A 101 19.57 36.29 23.71
N ALA A 102 20.63 35.53 24.01
CA ALA A 102 20.76 34.16 23.56
C ALA A 102 19.86 33.24 24.39
N PHE A 103 19.25 32.24 23.73
CA PHE A 103 18.58 31.14 24.41
C PHE A 103 19.24 29.81 24.07
N ARG A 104 19.16 28.86 25.00
CA ARG A 104 19.57 27.48 24.82
C ARG A 104 18.75 26.59 25.73
N TYR A 105 18.06 25.63 25.13
CA TYR A 105 17.31 24.59 25.79
C TYR A 105 17.91 23.23 25.43
N ASP A 106 18.16 22.37 26.41
CA ASP A 106 18.88 21.10 26.20
C ASP A 106 18.18 19.90 26.85
N GLY A 107 16.92 20.07 27.22
CA GLY A 107 16.09 19.05 27.85
C GLY A 107 16.34 18.88 29.35
N THR A 108 17.03 19.82 29.98
CA THR A 108 17.16 19.86 31.44
C THR A 108 15.88 20.42 32.04
N PRO A 109 15.17 19.68 32.95
CA PRO A 109 13.96 20.19 33.58
C PRO A 109 14.20 21.53 34.29
N SER A 110 13.33 22.49 34.04
CA SER A 110 13.30 23.82 34.69
C SER A 110 12.31 23.83 35.84
N VAL A 111 12.43 24.84 36.70
CA VAL A 111 11.50 25.08 37.81
C VAL A 111 10.37 25.97 37.31
N ASP A 112 9.13 25.54 37.45
CA ASP A 112 7.94 26.27 37.06
C ASP A 112 7.64 27.48 38.02
N SER A 113 6.68 28.28 37.66
CA SER A 113 6.30 29.47 38.43
C SER A 113 5.80 29.15 39.83
N ASP A 114 5.34 27.96 40.14
CA ASP A 114 4.92 27.46 41.43
C ASP A 114 6.11 27.01 42.31
N GLY A 115 7.33 27.02 41.78
CA GLY A 115 8.55 26.61 42.47
C GLY A 115 8.82 25.11 42.45
N THR A 116 8.08 24.34 41.66
CA THR A 116 8.30 22.91 41.45
C THR A 116 8.98 22.64 40.09
N LEU A 117 9.56 21.45 39.90
CA LEU A 117 10.09 21.05 38.61
C LEU A 117 8.97 20.80 37.61
N GLY A 118 9.10 21.34 36.42
CA GLY A 118 8.17 21.14 35.31
C GLY A 118 8.03 19.70 34.92
N SER A 119 6.85 19.14 35.04
CA SER A 119 6.56 17.70 34.84
C SER A 119 5.62 17.43 33.68
N HIS A 120 5.04 18.48 33.08
CA HIS A 120 3.99 18.35 32.07
C HIS A 120 4.46 17.57 30.84
N GLY A 121 5.60 17.91 30.24
CA GLY A 121 6.14 17.19 29.07
C GLY A 121 6.50 15.72 29.36
N THR A 122 6.94 15.41 30.61
CA THR A 122 7.16 14.03 31.04
C THR A 122 5.86 13.23 31.11
N HIS A 123 4.77 13.86 31.61
CA HIS A 123 3.46 13.24 31.66
C HIS A 123 2.88 13.00 30.25
N VAL A 124 2.98 13.98 29.39
CA VAL A 124 2.55 13.92 27.98
C VAL A 124 3.32 12.83 27.22
N GLY A 125 4.65 12.79 27.40
CA GLY A 125 5.51 11.76 26.78
C GLY A 125 5.15 10.34 27.20
N GLY A 126 4.80 10.15 28.49
CA GLY A 126 4.34 8.87 29.03
C GLY A 126 3.06 8.38 28.37
N ILE A 127 2.04 9.25 28.23
CA ILE A 127 0.78 8.91 27.54
C ILE A 127 1.05 8.52 26.08
N ALA A 128 1.86 9.32 25.36
CA ALA A 128 2.11 9.10 23.95
C ALA A 128 2.87 7.80 23.69
N ALA A 129 3.94 7.54 24.48
CA ALA A 129 4.87 6.49 24.15
C ALA A 129 5.65 5.91 25.35
N GLY A 130 5.14 5.98 26.58
CA GLY A 130 5.73 5.26 27.74
C GLY A 130 5.99 3.80 27.40
N SER A 131 7.08 3.24 27.90
CA SER A 131 7.53 1.90 27.59
C SER A 131 6.62 0.84 28.21
N ARG A 132 6.37 -0.25 27.53
CA ARG A 132 5.69 -1.42 28.09
C ARG A 132 6.72 -2.39 28.63
N ASP A 133 6.87 -2.46 29.96
CA ASP A 133 7.92 -3.22 30.62
C ASP A 133 7.48 -3.98 31.88
N GLY A 134 6.16 -4.06 32.11
CA GLY A 134 5.55 -4.63 33.30
C GLY A 134 5.50 -3.67 34.47
N GLY A 135 5.74 -2.39 34.23
CA GLY A 135 5.75 -1.32 35.20
C GLY A 135 4.39 -0.79 35.64
N ALA A 136 4.31 0.51 35.89
CA ALA A 136 3.11 1.15 36.41
C ALA A 136 2.06 1.43 35.34
N MET A 137 2.47 1.81 34.14
CA MET A 137 1.62 2.11 32.99
C MET A 137 2.43 1.98 31.70
N HIS A 138 1.83 2.14 30.55
CA HIS A 138 2.54 2.35 29.29
C HIS A 138 1.75 3.31 28.38
N GLY A 139 2.45 3.91 27.43
CA GLY A 139 1.82 4.80 26.44
C GLY A 139 1.17 4.05 25.27
N VAL A 140 0.42 4.81 24.45
CA VAL A 140 -0.27 4.29 23.27
C VAL A 140 0.71 3.66 22.27
N ALA A 141 1.81 4.34 21.95
CA ALA A 141 2.83 3.89 21.01
C ALA A 141 4.10 3.44 21.76
N PHE A 142 3.99 2.45 22.63
CA PHE A 142 5.04 2.10 23.58
C PHE A 142 6.37 1.67 22.94
N ASN A 143 6.41 1.37 21.65
CA ASN A 143 7.64 1.09 20.89
C ASN A 143 8.09 2.26 19.99
N ALA A 144 7.42 3.42 20.03
CA ALA A 144 7.88 4.62 19.35
C ALA A 144 9.06 5.25 20.09
N GLN A 145 9.90 5.98 19.36
CA GLN A 145 10.95 6.82 19.91
C GLN A 145 10.42 8.23 20.15
N ILE A 146 10.60 8.76 21.34
CA ILE A 146 10.25 10.14 21.66
C ILE A 146 11.42 11.05 21.27
N ILE A 147 11.12 12.08 20.50
CA ILE A 147 12.03 13.21 20.24
C ILE A 147 11.45 14.42 20.95
N SER A 148 12.10 14.89 22.02
CA SER A 148 11.60 15.99 22.82
C SER A 148 12.33 17.29 22.46
N ALA A 149 11.57 18.35 22.22
CA ALA A 149 12.09 19.72 22.16
C ALA A 149 11.31 20.58 23.14
N GLU A 150 12.02 21.46 23.80
CA GLU A 150 11.44 22.36 24.81
C GLU A 150 10.85 23.58 24.13
N ASN A 151 9.62 23.95 24.51
CA ASN A 151 8.92 25.16 24.00
C ASN A 151 9.40 26.47 24.69
N GLY A 152 10.28 26.35 25.63
CA GLY A 152 11.06 27.46 26.15
C GLY A 152 10.41 28.31 27.21
N ASP A 153 9.36 27.83 27.87
CA ASP A 153 8.69 28.64 28.85
C ASP A 153 8.53 27.99 30.23
N PRO A 154 9.07 28.62 31.29
CA PRO A 154 8.68 28.36 32.66
C PRO A 154 7.42 29.19 33.04
N GLY A 155 6.42 29.26 32.11
CA GLY A 155 5.18 29.97 32.37
C GLY A 155 4.22 29.18 33.29
N PRO A 156 3.16 29.82 33.79
CA PRO A 156 2.12 29.12 34.53
C PRO A 156 1.48 28.04 33.63
N GLU A 157 0.99 26.95 34.24
CA GLU A 157 0.42 25.77 33.58
C GLU A 157 -0.72 26.07 32.57
N ASP A 158 -1.19 27.32 32.51
CA ASP A 158 -2.41 27.74 31.82
C ASP A 158 -2.21 28.39 30.44
N GLY A 159 -1.07 28.17 29.78
CA GLY A 159 -0.91 28.59 28.40
C GLY A 159 0.20 29.61 28.13
N ILE A 160 0.51 29.79 26.82
CA ILE A 160 1.43 30.81 26.37
C ILE A 160 0.96 32.18 26.82
N ILE A 161 1.73 32.83 27.63
CA ILE A 161 1.59 34.28 27.84
C ILE A 161 1.97 34.94 26.51
N LEU A 162 1.07 35.76 25.95
CA LEU A 162 1.37 36.59 24.78
C LEU A 162 2.64 37.39 25.04
N GLY A 163 3.75 36.94 24.48
CA GLY A 163 5.06 37.50 24.74
C GLY A 163 6.19 36.54 24.44
N ASN A 164 5.90 35.27 24.24
CA ASN A 164 6.92 34.29 23.95
C ASN A 164 7.52 34.47 22.54
N ASP A 165 8.82 34.34 22.49
CA ASP A 165 9.63 34.67 21.34
C ASP A 165 9.42 33.63 20.19
N GLY A 166 8.87 34.09 19.08
CA GLY A 166 8.67 33.26 17.89
C GLY A 166 9.91 32.49 17.43
N ALA A 167 11.11 33.03 17.68
CA ALA A 167 12.37 32.37 17.36
C ALA A 167 12.58 31.09 18.19
N VAL A 168 12.19 31.07 19.45
CA VAL A 168 12.27 29.89 20.33
C VAL A 168 11.36 28.78 19.82
N TYR A 169 10.11 29.10 19.53
CA TYR A 169 9.15 28.13 19.00
C TYR A 169 9.59 27.57 17.64
N LYS A 170 10.01 28.46 16.72
CA LYS A 170 10.48 28.03 15.42
C LYS A 170 11.69 27.09 15.52
N ALA A 171 12.65 27.39 16.39
CA ALA A 171 13.82 26.55 16.62
C ALA A 171 13.42 25.13 17.09
N GLY A 172 12.40 25.02 17.95
CA GLY A 172 11.89 23.73 18.42
C GLY A 172 11.26 22.91 17.31
N TRP A 173 10.32 23.49 16.54
CA TRP A 173 9.71 22.79 15.40
C TRP A 173 10.73 22.40 14.33
N ASP A 174 11.64 23.31 13.95
CA ASP A 174 12.68 23.03 12.96
C ASP A 174 13.57 21.88 13.40
N ALA A 175 13.96 21.84 14.68
CA ALA A 175 14.79 20.76 15.25
C ALA A 175 14.04 19.41 15.24
N LEU A 176 12.75 19.40 15.60
CA LEU A 176 11.91 18.19 15.56
C LEU A 176 11.78 17.66 14.13
N VAL A 177 11.48 18.51 13.16
CA VAL A 177 11.39 18.15 11.74
C VAL A 177 12.74 17.62 11.24
N ALA A 178 13.84 18.33 11.55
CA ALA A 178 15.18 17.93 11.14
C ALA A 178 15.62 16.59 11.75
N SER A 179 15.13 16.24 12.94
CA SER A 179 15.37 14.93 13.57
C SER A 179 14.67 13.77 12.87
N GLY A 180 13.75 14.06 11.96
CA GLY A 180 12.90 13.10 11.26
C GLY A 180 11.64 12.71 12.04
N ALA A 181 11.18 13.53 12.99
CA ALA A 181 9.87 13.37 13.61
C ALA A 181 8.77 13.46 12.52
N ARG A 182 7.84 12.52 12.55
CA ARG A 182 6.71 12.47 11.59
C ARG A 182 5.41 12.97 12.20
N ILE A 183 5.40 13.12 13.53
CA ILE A 183 4.30 13.58 14.35
C ILE A 183 4.89 14.57 15.32
N ILE A 184 4.19 15.67 15.60
CA ILE A 184 4.56 16.59 16.67
C ILE A 184 3.31 16.83 17.52
N ASN A 185 3.39 16.43 18.78
CA ASN A 185 2.39 16.71 19.81
C ASN A 185 2.68 18.05 20.45
N ASN A 186 1.67 18.91 20.52
CA ASN A 186 1.68 20.21 21.16
C ASN A 186 0.55 20.25 22.21
N SER A 187 0.89 19.90 23.45
CA SER A 187 -0.06 19.90 24.56
C SER A 187 -0.14 21.26 25.26
N TRP A 188 -0.19 22.32 24.48
CA TRP A 188 -0.24 23.71 24.93
C TRP A 188 -1.05 24.54 23.93
N GLY A 189 -1.45 25.74 24.31
CA GLY A 189 -2.23 26.62 23.47
C GLY A 189 -2.04 28.09 23.89
N ILE A 190 -2.88 28.97 23.35
CA ILE A 190 -2.88 30.39 23.68
C ILE A 190 -4.07 30.65 24.61
N GLY A 191 -3.78 31.10 25.81
CA GLY A 191 -4.83 31.41 26.77
C GLY A 191 -5.87 32.39 26.20
N ILE A 192 -7.14 32.06 26.37
CA ILE A 192 -8.28 32.90 26.01
C ILE A 192 -8.54 33.80 27.18
N THR A 193 -8.03 35.04 27.13
CA THR A 193 -8.20 36.01 28.19
C THR A 193 -9.44 36.89 27.96
N GLU A 194 -10.07 37.37 29.05
CA GLU A 194 -11.26 38.21 29.08
C GLU A 194 -11.23 39.48 28.19
N LYS A 195 -10.06 39.83 27.64
CA LYS A 195 -9.86 41.04 26.82
C LYS A 195 -10.27 40.88 25.35
N PHE A 196 -10.67 39.68 24.92
CA PHE A 196 -11.13 39.49 23.55
C PHE A 196 -12.63 39.77 23.38
N ASP A 197 -13.39 39.79 24.47
CA ASP A 197 -14.81 40.12 24.45
C ASP A 197 -15.05 41.45 25.19
N GLU A 198 -15.70 42.43 24.54
CA GLU A 198 -16.12 43.71 25.16
C GLU A 198 -17.18 43.51 26.27
N GLY A 199 -17.74 42.27 26.39
CA GLY A 199 -18.76 41.89 27.36
C GLY A 199 -18.27 41.20 28.63
N GLY A 200 -16.99 40.83 28.73
CA GLY A 200 -16.42 40.07 29.84
C GLY A 200 -16.81 38.58 29.84
N TYR A 201 -16.00 37.74 30.50
CA TYR A 201 -16.24 36.32 30.65
C TYR A 201 -17.48 36.03 31.51
N ASP A 202 -18.53 35.46 30.91
CA ASP A 202 -19.68 34.91 31.63
C ASP A 202 -19.60 33.37 31.56
N PRO A 203 -19.30 32.65 32.63
CA PRO A 203 -19.22 31.20 32.66
C PRO A 203 -20.55 30.51 32.29
N ALA A 204 -21.67 31.22 32.29
CA ALA A 204 -22.97 30.71 31.86
C ALA A 204 -23.16 30.77 30.33
N TYR A 205 -22.35 31.58 29.64
CA TYR A 205 -22.39 31.73 28.18
C TYR A 205 -20.96 31.87 27.65
N PRO A 206 -20.29 30.76 27.29
CA PRO A 206 -18.94 30.80 26.78
C PRO A 206 -18.90 31.41 25.35
N HIS A 207 -18.42 32.65 25.27
CA HIS A 207 -18.51 33.47 24.04
C HIS A 207 -17.22 33.61 23.25
N PHE A 208 -16.35 32.59 23.18
CA PHE A 208 -15.24 32.65 22.24
C PHE A 208 -15.71 32.22 20.84
N THR A 209 -15.94 33.21 19.99
CA THR A 209 -16.46 33.01 18.64
C THR A 209 -15.30 32.80 17.60
N VAL A 210 -15.64 32.39 16.38
CA VAL A 210 -14.69 32.36 15.27
C VAL A 210 -14.08 33.74 15.00
N ASN A 211 -14.85 34.81 15.18
CA ASN A 211 -14.34 36.18 15.05
C ASN A 211 -13.33 36.54 16.15
N ASP A 212 -13.49 36.01 17.35
CA ASP A 212 -12.54 36.21 18.43
C ASP A 212 -11.25 35.38 18.17
N ALA A 213 -11.38 34.18 17.69
CA ALA A 213 -10.25 33.38 17.20
C ALA A 213 -9.50 34.09 16.06
N GLN A 214 -10.22 34.76 15.14
CA GLN A 214 -9.60 35.56 14.08
C GLN A 214 -8.83 36.76 14.66
N LYS A 215 -9.39 37.46 15.62
CA LYS A 215 -8.70 38.59 16.33
C LYS A 215 -7.43 38.07 17.04
N GLN A 216 -7.54 36.94 17.74
CA GLN A 216 -6.40 36.30 18.40
C GLN A 216 -5.32 35.92 17.39
N PHE A 217 -5.70 35.26 16.27
CA PHE A 217 -4.78 34.94 15.18
C PHE A 217 -4.06 36.18 14.63
N ASP A 218 -4.82 37.28 14.37
CA ASP A 218 -4.25 38.50 13.83
C ASP A 218 -3.29 39.19 14.80
N GLN A 219 -3.58 39.15 16.12
CA GLN A 219 -2.69 39.70 17.15
C GLN A 219 -1.40 38.90 17.25
N ILE A 220 -1.49 37.55 17.30
CA ILE A 220 -0.33 36.70 17.36
C ILE A 220 0.51 36.81 16.09
N LYS A 221 -0.15 36.96 14.94
CA LYS A 221 0.53 37.22 13.67
C LYS A 221 1.37 38.50 13.69
N GLN A 222 0.93 39.51 14.44
CA GLN A 222 1.70 40.74 14.62
C GLN A 222 2.92 40.56 15.55
N ILE A 223 2.78 39.73 16.58
CA ILE A 223 3.78 39.53 17.64
C ILE A 223 4.73 38.40 17.28
N LEU A 224 4.18 37.21 16.98
CA LEU A 224 4.91 35.97 16.74
C LEU A 224 5.05 35.65 15.25
N GLY A 225 4.41 36.39 14.40
CA GLY A 225 4.55 36.51 12.94
C GLY A 225 4.43 35.25 12.10
N THR A 226 3.87 35.45 10.89
CA THR A 226 4.12 34.56 9.74
C THR A 226 5.44 34.95 9.01
N LYS A 227 6.23 35.82 9.61
CA LYS A 227 7.57 36.16 9.10
C LYS A 227 8.48 34.93 9.21
N PRO A 228 9.47 34.80 8.32
CA PRO A 228 10.54 33.82 8.57
C PRO A 228 11.08 33.98 9.98
N GLY A 229 10.94 32.93 10.84
CA GLY A 229 11.32 32.98 12.24
C GLY A 229 10.18 33.06 13.27
N GLY A 230 8.92 33.25 12.86
CA GLY A 230 7.78 33.33 13.78
C GLY A 230 7.24 31.98 14.23
N ALA A 231 6.53 31.92 15.35
CA ALA A 231 5.92 30.71 15.91
C ALA A 231 4.95 30.04 14.92
N TYR A 232 4.05 30.81 14.32
CA TYR A 232 3.16 30.28 13.28
C TYR A 232 3.92 29.71 12.08
N GLN A 233 5.02 30.37 11.68
CA GLN A 233 5.78 29.90 10.53
C GLN A 233 6.43 28.53 10.80
N GLY A 234 6.94 28.30 12.01
CA GLY A 234 7.50 27.00 12.40
C GLY A 234 6.45 25.87 12.33
N ALA A 235 5.27 26.08 12.88
CA ALA A 235 4.17 25.13 12.86
C ALA A 235 3.66 24.87 11.42
N ILE A 236 3.51 25.95 10.62
CA ILE A 236 3.11 25.86 9.21
C ILE A 236 4.14 25.06 8.40
N ASP A 237 5.43 25.35 8.57
CA ASP A 237 6.51 24.66 7.83
C ASP A 237 6.58 23.16 8.22
N ALA A 238 6.37 22.82 9.51
CA ALA A 238 6.28 21.44 9.96
C ALA A 238 5.12 20.70 9.27
N ALA A 239 3.92 21.26 9.29
CA ALA A 239 2.75 20.65 8.66
C ALA A 239 2.91 20.54 7.12
N ARG A 240 3.45 21.57 6.45
CA ARG A 240 3.76 21.55 5.00
C ARG A 240 4.79 20.50 4.62
N SER A 241 5.70 20.16 5.52
CA SER A 241 6.69 19.10 5.29
C SER A 241 6.08 17.69 5.32
N GLY A 242 4.79 17.57 5.71
CA GLY A 242 4.06 16.31 5.83
C GLY A 242 4.08 15.72 7.25
N VAL A 243 4.55 16.48 8.24
CA VAL A 243 4.48 16.12 9.65
C VAL A 243 3.06 16.34 10.16
N VAL A 244 2.48 15.33 10.83
CA VAL A 244 1.18 15.47 11.49
C VAL A 244 1.36 16.28 12.76
N THR A 245 0.78 17.48 12.77
CA THR A 245 0.86 18.43 13.88
C THR A 245 -0.44 18.36 14.69
N ILE A 246 -0.32 18.06 15.98
CA ILE A 246 -1.45 17.81 16.88
C ILE A 246 -1.43 18.86 17.98
N PHE A 247 -2.58 19.50 18.20
CA PHE A 247 -2.74 20.50 19.25
C PHE A 247 -3.89 20.16 20.21
N ALA A 248 -3.65 20.37 21.49
CA ALA A 248 -4.71 20.42 22.50
C ALA A 248 -5.70 21.57 22.19
N ALA A 249 -7.01 21.32 22.31
CA ALA A 249 -8.05 22.33 22.00
C ALA A 249 -8.16 23.47 23.00
N GLY A 250 -7.59 23.31 24.20
CA GLY A 250 -7.64 24.29 25.30
C GLY A 250 -8.48 23.85 26.49
N ASN A 251 -8.22 24.48 27.66
CA ASN A 251 -8.85 24.13 28.95
C ASN A 251 -9.67 25.31 29.54
N ASP A 252 -10.25 26.12 28.67
CA ASP A 252 -10.85 27.39 29.02
C ASP A 252 -12.33 27.29 29.45
N GLY A 253 -12.72 26.16 30.04
CA GLY A 253 -13.99 26.01 30.70
C GLY A 253 -15.22 25.88 29.81
N ASN A 254 -15.24 24.90 28.90
CA ASN A 254 -16.39 24.68 28.01
C ASN A 254 -16.57 25.70 26.87
N LEU A 255 -15.53 26.43 26.49
CA LEU A 255 -15.64 27.32 25.34
C LEU A 255 -16.08 26.57 24.08
N ASN A 256 -16.89 27.22 23.25
CA ASN A 256 -17.44 26.64 22.04
C ASN A 256 -16.39 26.40 20.96
N ASN A 257 -15.24 27.04 21.08
CA ASN A 257 -14.18 27.02 20.08
C ASN A 257 -12.79 26.93 20.73
N PRO A 258 -11.84 26.27 20.06
CA PRO A 258 -10.44 26.30 20.46
C PRO A 258 -9.79 27.67 20.19
N ASP A 259 -8.59 27.86 20.75
CA ASP A 259 -7.75 29.02 20.46
C ASP A 259 -7.20 29.02 19.01
N ALA A 260 -6.53 30.11 18.62
CA ALA A 260 -6.01 30.29 17.27
C ALA A 260 -4.82 29.37 16.93
N MET A 261 -4.11 28.79 17.92
CA MET A 261 -3.05 27.80 17.63
C MET A 261 -3.65 26.44 17.31
N ALA A 262 -4.55 25.92 18.12
CA ALA A 262 -5.28 24.68 17.83
C ALA A 262 -6.08 24.82 16.52
N GLY A 263 -6.58 26.03 16.25
CA GLY A 263 -7.33 26.36 15.03
C GLY A 263 -6.51 26.89 13.86
N LEU A 264 -5.17 26.84 13.91
CA LEU A 264 -4.33 27.48 12.89
C LEU A 264 -4.66 27.04 11.47
N ALA A 265 -5.01 25.78 11.27
CA ALA A 265 -5.39 25.23 9.97
C ALA A 265 -6.67 25.84 9.38
N TYR A 266 -7.55 26.42 10.18
CA TYR A 266 -8.69 27.18 9.69
C TYR A 266 -8.26 28.50 9.03
N PHE A 267 -7.23 29.15 9.58
CA PHE A 267 -6.68 30.42 9.05
C PHE A 267 -5.64 30.20 7.95
N VAL A 268 -5.06 29.00 7.88
CA VAL A 268 -4.02 28.60 6.89
C VAL A 268 -4.44 27.23 6.30
N PRO A 269 -5.41 27.19 5.37
CA PRO A 269 -6.09 25.97 4.95
C PRO A 269 -5.19 24.88 4.35
N GLU A 270 -4.09 25.26 3.73
CA GLU A 270 -3.19 24.32 3.10
C GLU A 270 -2.50 23.36 4.09
N ILE A 271 -2.51 23.65 5.40
CA ILE A 271 -1.95 22.74 6.41
C ILE A 271 -2.99 21.79 7.02
N ALA A 272 -4.29 22.02 6.79
CA ALA A 272 -5.37 21.26 7.39
C ALA A 272 -5.25 19.72 7.19
N PRO A 273 -4.75 19.18 6.08
CA PRO A 273 -4.57 17.74 5.94
C PRO A 273 -3.60 17.10 6.95
N ASN A 274 -2.63 17.87 7.46
CA ASN A 274 -1.64 17.41 8.45
C ASN A 274 -1.87 18.02 9.84
N TRP A 275 -3.08 18.50 10.14
CA TRP A 275 -3.38 19.20 11.39
C TRP A 275 -4.53 18.53 12.11
N LEU A 276 -4.38 18.33 13.43
CA LEU A 276 -5.44 17.81 14.28
C LEU A 276 -5.57 18.68 15.54
N SER A 277 -6.80 19.16 15.83
CA SER A 277 -7.21 19.71 17.12
C SER A 277 -7.80 18.59 17.97
N VAL A 278 -7.61 18.60 19.29
CA VAL A 278 -8.02 17.50 20.16
C VAL A 278 -8.80 17.99 21.37
N ALA A 279 -10.08 17.61 21.44
CA ALA A 279 -10.93 17.82 22.58
C ALA A 279 -10.81 16.70 23.64
N SER A 280 -11.02 17.00 24.91
CA SER A 280 -10.87 16.08 26.02
C SER A 280 -12.16 15.38 26.40
N LEU A 281 -12.11 14.06 26.62
CA LEU A 281 -13.21 13.25 27.13
C LEU A 281 -13.03 12.89 28.60
N GLN A 282 -14.14 12.72 29.30
CA GLN A 282 -14.19 12.32 30.70
C GLN A 282 -13.93 10.81 30.86
N ASP A 283 -13.31 10.47 31.99
CA ASP A 283 -13.23 9.09 32.49
C ASP A 283 -14.64 8.58 32.80
N PRO A 284 -15.13 7.53 32.11
CA PRO A 284 -16.49 7.01 32.27
C PRO A 284 -16.75 6.39 33.64
N THR A 285 -15.70 6.11 34.42
CA THR A 285 -15.82 5.50 35.77
C THR A 285 -16.72 6.32 36.69
N ASN A 286 -16.77 7.64 36.51
CA ASN A 286 -17.57 8.53 37.34
C ASN A 286 -18.88 9.00 36.69
N THR A 287 -18.96 8.98 35.35
CA THR A 287 -20.06 9.54 34.55
C THR A 287 -20.91 8.50 33.87
N GLY A 288 -20.36 7.28 33.67
CA GLY A 288 -21.01 6.20 32.97
C GLY A 288 -20.89 6.29 31.43
N ASP A 289 -20.38 7.41 30.91
CA ASP A 289 -20.18 7.64 29.48
C ASP A 289 -18.90 8.45 29.19
N TYR A 290 -18.48 8.51 27.93
CA TYR A 290 -17.34 9.27 27.44
C TYR A 290 -17.73 10.70 27.02
N SER A 291 -18.44 11.46 27.85
CA SER A 291 -18.83 12.84 27.53
C SER A 291 -17.62 13.78 27.49
N ILE A 292 -17.83 14.97 26.89
CA ILE A 292 -16.81 16.03 26.87
C ILE A 292 -16.41 16.43 28.29
N SER A 293 -15.11 16.64 28.52
CA SER A 293 -14.63 17.12 29.83
C SER A 293 -15.11 18.54 30.12
N THR A 294 -15.48 18.83 31.38
CA THR A 294 -16.06 20.12 31.78
C THR A 294 -15.13 21.31 31.57
N PHE A 295 -13.84 21.09 31.54
CA PHE A 295 -12.82 22.10 31.27
C PHE A 295 -12.48 22.24 29.78
N SER A 296 -12.82 21.23 28.93
CA SER A 296 -12.37 21.19 27.55
C SER A 296 -13.00 22.26 26.69
N SER A 297 -12.22 23.02 25.96
CA SER A 297 -12.70 23.70 24.76
C SER A 297 -13.26 22.66 23.79
N ARG A 298 -14.34 23.01 23.07
CA ARG A 298 -15.00 22.15 22.09
C ARG A 298 -14.29 22.21 20.73
N CYS A 299 -14.61 21.29 19.81
CA CYS A 299 -14.09 21.32 18.47
C CYS A 299 -14.47 22.58 17.68
N GLY A 300 -15.71 23.07 17.83
CA GLY A 300 -16.16 24.33 17.24
C GLY A 300 -15.83 24.47 15.75
N TYR A 301 -15.22 25.59 15.37
CA TYR A 301 -14.83 25.88 13.99
C TYR A 301 -13.74 24.95 13.44
N THR A 302 -13.09 24.15 14.30
CA THR A 302 -12.09 23.17 13.89
C THR A 302 -12.67 21.77 13.63
N ALA A 303 -13.99 21.59 13.70
CA ALA A 303 -14.65 20.27 13.69
C ALA A 303 -14.21 19.37 12.53
N SER A 304 -13.96 19.91 11.33
CA SER A 304 -13.51 19.13 10.17
C SER A 304 -12.09 18.52 10.31
N PHE A 305 -11.28 19.03 11.24
CA PHE A 305 -9.95 18.50 11.57
C PHE A 305 -9.76 18.28 13.09
N CYS A 306 -10.86 18.14 13.82
CA CYS A 306 -10.89 17.90 15.26
C CYS A 306 -11.34 16.46 15.55
N VAL A 307 -10.71 15.86 16.57
CA VAL A 307 -11.11 14.59 17.17
C VAL A 307 -11.17 14.71 18.68
N SER A 308 -11.82 13.77 19.34
CA SER A 308 -11.88 13.68 20.79
C SER A 308 -11.09 12.48 21.31
N ALA A 309 -10.46 12.64 22.48
CA ALA A 309 -9.66 11.58 23.09
C ALA A 309 -9.72 11.66 24.64
N PRO A 310 -9.36 10.58 25.35
CA PRO A 310 -9.27 10.55 26.82
C PRO A 310 -8.37 11.66 27.36
N GLY A 311 -8.89 12.49 28.28
CA GLY A 311 -8.08 13.58 28.82
C GLY A 311 -8.37 13.92 30.27
N THR A 312 -9.32 13.24 30.94
CA THR A 312 -9.61 13.45 32.37
C THR A 312 -9.02 12.36 33.23
N ARG A 313 -8.25 12.71 34.28
CA ARG A 313 -7.65 11.78 35.23
C ARG A 313 -6.77 10.68 34.57
N VAL A 314 -6.03 11.10 33.56
CA VAL A 314 -5.11 10.21 32.84
C VAL A 314 -3.86 9.97 33.67
N TYR A 315 -3.54 8.69 33.93
CA TYR A 315 -2.40 8.27 34.75
C TYR A 315 -1.14 8.18 33.90
N SER A 316 -0.08 8.89 34.29
CA SER A 316 1.18 8.88 33.53
C SER A 316 2.38 9.26 34.41
N SER A 317 3.57 9.16 33.83
CA SER A 317 4.87 9.46 34.44
C SER A 317 5.02 10.96 34.81
N VAL A 318 5.58 11.23 35.97
CA VAL A 318 5.86 12.60 36.44
C VAL A 318 7.25 12.68 37.08
N ILE A 319 7.78 13.90 37.16
CA ILE A 319 8.92 14.24 38.03
C ILE A 319 8.42 15.16 39.14
N GLU A 320 9.01 15.02 40.30
CA GLU A 320 8.71 15.81 41.49
C GLU A 320 9.99 16.38 42.05
N GLY A 321 9.89 17.54 42.72
CA GLY A 321 11.01 18.23 43.33
C GLY A 321 10.96 19.72 43.09
N THR A 322 11.85 20.46 43.75
CA THR A 322 12.00 21.91 43.63
C THR A 322 13.35 22.30 43.02
N SER A 323 14.16 21.31 42.74
CA SER A 323 15.49 21.44 42.06
C SER A 323 15.91 20.11 41.49
N LEU A 324 16.92 20.11 40.59
CA LEU A 324 17.53 18.89 40.06
C LEU A 324 18.19 18.02 41.13
N GLU A 325 18.60 18.60 42.24
CA GLU A 325 19.26 17.87 43.35
C GLU A 325 18.26 17.01 44.15
N ASN A 326 17.01 17.42 44.22
CA ASN A 326 15.96 16.67 44.93
C ASN A 326 14.90 16.09 44.01
N LEU A 327 15.21 15.99 42.69
CA LEU A 327 14.34 15.39 41.69
C LEU A 327 14.09 13.91 42.00
N THR A 328 12.81 13.55 42.03
CA THR A 328 12.33 12.17 42.13
C THR A 328 11.39 11.86 40.96
N THR A 329 11.21 10.59 40.68
CA THR A 329 10.29 10.12 39.62
C THR A 329 9.08 9.45 40.25
N GLY A 330 7.91 9.64 39.64
CA GLY A 330 6.65 9.10 40.15
C GLY A 330 5.59 9.00 39.05
N TYR A 331 4.36 8.80 39.44
CA TYR A 331 3.21 8.73 38.56
C TYR A 331 2.05 9.52 39.16
N ALA A 332 1.34 10.26 38.33
CA ALA A 332 0.18 11.07 38.78
C ALA A 332 -0.97 11.03 37.75
N LYS A 333 -2.16 11.43 38.19
CA LYS A 333 -3.31 11.60 37.30
C LYS A 333 -3.50 13.10 37.01
N TYR A 334 -3.28 13.47 35.76
CA TYR A 334 -3.56 14.80 35.25
C TYR A 334 -4.83 14.83 34.42
N SER A 335 -5.42 16.03 34.28
CA SER A 335 -6.61 16.29 33.48
C SER A 335 -6.35 17.51 32.60
N GLY A 336 -6.67 17.41 31.32
CA GLY A 336 -6.48 18.48 30.34
C GLY A 336 -6.66 17.97 28.93
N THR A 337 -6.92 18.84 27.98
CA THR A 337 -6.77 18.57 26.57
C THR A 337 -5.30 18.23 26.23
N SER A 338 -4.36 18.69 27.07
CA SER A 338 -2.95 18.29 27.10
C SER A 338 -2.74 16.78 27.25
N MET A 339 -3.66 16.07 27.94
CA MET A 339 -3.60 14.61 28.12
C MET A 339 -4.36 13.87 27.00
N ALA A 340 -5.29 14.55 26.33
CA ALA A 340 -6.00 14.01 25.17
C ALA A 340 -5.12 14.01 23.89
N ALA A 341 -4.40 15.09 23.65
CA ALA A 341 -3.53 15.22 22.48
C ALA A 341 -2.49 14.10 22.33
N PRO A 342 -1.74 13.66 23.38
CA PRO A 342 -0.78 12.57 23.26
C PRO A 342 -1.41 11.20 22.99
N HIS A 343 -2.69 10.94 23.34
CA HIS A 343 -3.40 9.75 22.89
C HIS A 343 -3.55 9.74 21.37
N VAL A 344 -3.86 10.89 20.78
CA VAL A 344 -3.94 11.06 19.34
C VAL A 344 -2.57 10.90 18.70
N ALA A 345 -1.53 11.50 19.27
CA ALA A 345 -0.16 11.40 18.75
C ALA A 345 0.38 9.97 18.75
N GLY A 346 0.16 9.24 19.85
CA GLY A 346 0.48 7.81 19.93
C GLY A 346 -0.32 6.98 18.94
N SER A 347 -1.62 7.29 18.76
CA SER A 347 -2.46 6.60 17.78
C SER A 347 -1.99 6.82 16.33
N VAL A 348 -1.61 8.04 15.98
CA VAL A 348 -1.02 8.34 14.67
C VAL A 348 0.29 7.58 14.48
N ALA A 349 1.13 7.45 15.53
CA ALA A 349 2.37 6.67 15.46
C ALA A 349 2.11 5.18 15.19
N VAL A 350 1.13 4.58 15.85
CA VAL A 350 0.69 3.20 15.61
C VAL A 350 0.19 3.02 14.17
N LEU A 351 -0.59 3.98 13.66
CA LEU A 351 -1.09 3.93 12.28
C LEU A 351 0.01 4.17 11.24
N MET A 352 1.03 4.97 11.53
CA MET A 352 2.19 5.14 10.65
C MET A 352 3.07 3.88 10.56
N GLU A 353 3.11 3.05 11.60
CA GLU A 353 3.68 1.70 11.52
C GLU A 353 2.79 0.78 10.68
N ARG A 354 1.47 0.81 10.90
CA ARG A 354 0.49 -0.01 10.17
C ARG A 354 0.43 0.30 8.68
N PHE A 355 0.53 1.56 8.31
CA PHE A 355 0.45 2.03 6.93
C PHE A 355 1.74 2.76 6.51
N PRO A 356 2.86 2.04 6.38
CA PRO A 356 4.16 2.66 6.13
C PRO A 356 4.21 3.42 4.79
N TYR A 357 3.31 3.13 3.87
CA TYR A 357 3.22 3.74 2.55
C TYR A 357 2.31 4.98 2.49
N LEU A 358 1.48 5.22 3.52
CA LEU A 358 0.62 6.40 3.57
C LEU A 358 1.39 7.64 4.04
N SER A 359 0.99 8.79 3.52
CA SER A 359 1.45 10.11 4.00
C SER A 359 0.86 10.44 5.38
N GLY A 360 1.43 11.43 6.06
CA GLY A 360 0.88 11.92 7.34
C GLY A 360 -0.57 12.35 7.23
N ALA A 361 -0.91 13.10 6.19
CA ALA A 361 -2.28 13.54 5.91
C ALA A 361 -3.26 12.36 5.74
N GLN A 362 -2.85 11.32 5.04
CA GLN A 362 -3.69 10.13 4.84
C GLN A 362 -3.86 9.33 6.13
N VAL A 363 -2.83 9.25 6.97
CA VAL A 363 -2.94 8.62 8.30
C VAL A 363 -3.89 9.42 9.20
N ALA A 364 -3.81 10.75 9.19
CA ALA A 364 -4.76 11.61 9.92
C ALA A 364 -6.21 11.42 9.41
N GLU A 365 -6.39 11.26 8.09
CA GLU A 365 -7.68 10.96 7.48
C GLU A 365 -8.23 9.59 7.93
N VAL A 366 -7.39 8.54 7.94
CA VAL A 366 -7.78 7.23 8.47
C VAL A 366 -8.23 7.33 9.92
N LEU A 367 -7.48 8.05 10.76
CA LEU A 367 -7.83 8.21 12.17
C LEU A 367 -9.17 8.94 12.37
N LYS A 368 -9.39 10.05 11.65
CA LYS A 368 -10.64 10.82 11.69
C LYS A 368 -11.83 9.97 11.24
N THR A 369 -11.75 9.38 10.06
CA THR A 369 -12.87 8.67 9.43
C THR A 369 -13.25 7.36 10.11
N THR A 370 -12.42 6.85 10.99
CA THR A 370 -12.68 5.64 11.79
C THR A 370 -13.02 5.93 13.25
N ALA A 371 -13.07 7.21 13.65
CA ALA A 371 -13.46 7.62 14.97
C ALA A 371 -14.87 7.06 15.32
N THR A 372 -15.11 6.83 16.59
CA THR A 372 -16.42 6.47 17.09
C THR A 372 -17.25 7.75 17.17
N ASP A 373 -18.29 7.82 16.35
CA ASP A 373 -19.21 8.95 16.30
C ASP A 373 -19.84 9.22 17.67
N MET A 374 -19.87 10.48 18.06
CA MET A 374 -20.35 10.94 19.36
C MET A 374 -21.17 12.23 19.17
N GLY A 375 -22.20 12.40 20.00
CA GLY A 375 -23.03 13.59 19.90
C GLY A 375 -24.07 13.54 18.79
N ALA A 376 -24.11 14.56 17.94
CA ALA A 376 -24.93 14.54 16.74
C ALA A 376 -24.32 13.62 15.67
N PRO A 377 -25.15 12.91 14.87
CA PRO A 377 -24.61 12.02 13.86
C PRO A 377 -23.68 12.73 12.87
N GLY A 378 -22.49 12.17 12.67
CA GLY A 378 -21.44 12.72 11.82
C GLY A 378 -20.57 13.76 12.53
N ILE A 379 -20.00 14.69 11.76
CA ILE A 379 -19.12 15.73 12.30
C ILE A 379 -19.94 16.80 13.02
N ASP A 380 -19.62 17.09 14.28
CA ASP A 380 -20.29 18.10 15.07
C ASP A 380 -19.33 19.05 15.80
N ALA A 381 -19.86 20.19 16.28
CA ALA A 381 -19.07 21.20 16.94
C ALA A 381 -18.56 20.79 18.35
N LEU A 382 -19.10 19.74 18.94
CA LEU A 382 -18.73 19.32 20.30
C LEU A 382 -17.56 18.36 20.29
N TYR A 383 -17.65 17.30 19.45
CA TYR A 383 -16.71 16.17 19.42
C TYR A 383 -15.87 16.08 18.14
N GLY A 384 -16.15 16.94 17.14
CA GLY A 384 -15.52 16.84 15.82
C GLY A 384 -15.93 15.56 15.11
N TRP A 385 -14.98 14.73 14.72
CA TRP A 385 -15.19 13.39 14.15
C TRP A 385 -15.57 12.33 15.20
N GLY A 386 -15.54 12.70 16.49
CA GLY A 386 -15.79 11.78 17.59
C GLY A 386 -14.51 11.23 18.25
N MET A 387 -14.67 10.19 19.07
CA MET A 387 -13.55 9.58 19.81
C MET A 387 -12.69 8.68 18.89
N ILE A 388 -11.39 8.92 18.91
CA ILE A 388 -10.45 8.09 18.14
C ILE A 388 -10.60 6.60 18.48
N ASN A 389 -10.44 5.73 17.46
CA ASN A 389 -10.63 4.28 17.59
C ASN A 389 -9.57 3.50 16.80
N LEU A 390 -8.52 3.08 17.47
CA LEU A 390 -7.42 2.31 16.85
C LEU A 390 -7.87 0.96 16.33
N GLY A 391 -8.82 0.30 17.01
CA GLY A 391 -9.33 -1.00 16.59
C GLY A 391 -10.00 -0.96 15.22
N LYS A 392 -10.65 0.15 14.86
CA LYS A 392 -11.19 0.37 13.51
C LYS A 392 -10.10 0.89 12.57
N ALA A 393 -9.28 1.84 13.02
CA ALA A 393 -8.32 2.54 12.17
C ALA A 393 -7.27 1.62 11.53
N ILE A 394 -6.82 0.57 12.23
CA ILE A 394 -5.85 -0.41 11.69
C ILE A 394 -6.38 -1.21 10.48
N ASN A 395 -7.67 -1.16 10.21
CA ASN A 395 -8.35 -1.88 9.12
C ASN A 395 -8.54 -1.03 7.85
N GLY A 396 -7.94 0.13 7.76
CA GLY A 396 -8.05 1.08 6.65
C GLY A 396 -9.00 2.24 6.95
N PRO A 397 -9.23 3.16 6.00
CA PRO A 397 -10.15 4.29 6.17
C PRO A 397 -11.60 3.83 6.35
N GLY A 398 -12.40 4.62 7.06
CA GLY A 398 -13.85 4.42 7.17
C GLY A 398 -14.64 5.20 6.12
N MET A 399 -14.02 6.25 5.55
CA MET A 399 -14.65 7.13 4.57
C MET A 399 -13.61 7.71 3.63
N LEU A 400 -13.96 7.91 2.35
CA LEU A 400 -13.21 8.73 1.41
C LEU A 400 -13.88 10.08 1.32
N VAL A 401 -13.26 11.07 1.98
CA VAL A 401 -13.90 12.34 2.28
C VAL A 401 -13.74 13.34 1.14
N THR A 402 -14.82 14.09 0.88
CA THR A 402 -14.82 15.29 0.05
C THR A 402 -15.55 16.42 0.79
N GLU A 403 -15.59 17.60 0.20
CA GLU A 403 -16.37 18.72 0.76
C GLU A 403 -17.87 18.39 0.98
N GLN A 404 -18.42 17.44 0.21
CA GLN A 404 -19.84 17.01 0.37
C GLN A 404 -20.09 16.19 1.63
N ASP A 405 -19.05 15.66 2.24
CA ASP A 405 -19.12 14.87 3.48
C ASP A 405 -18.94 15.74 4.73
N ILE A 406 -18.58 17.01 4.56
CA ILE A 406 -18.34 17.98 5.65
C ILE A 406 -19.50 18.97 5.70
N PRO A 407 -20.15 19.19 6.86
CA PRO A 407 -21.12 20.26 7.00
C PRO A 407 -20.53 21.63 6.59
N GLU A 408 -21.34 22.43 5.86
CA GLU A 408 -20.88 23.70 5.26
C GLU A 408 -20.24 24.64 6.28
N GLU A 409 -20.77 24.68 7.51
CA GLU A 409 -20.26 25.50 8.61
C GLU A 409 -18.85 25.09 9.10
N PHE A 410 -18.40 23.87 8.80
CA PHE A 410 -17.07 23.37 9.19
C PHE A 410 -16.09 23.27 8.02
N LEU A 411 -16.49 23.69 6.82
CA LEU A 411 -15.56 23.77 5.70
C LEU A 411 -14.52 24.87 5.93
N VAL A 412 -13.26 24.52 5.81
CA VAL A 412 -12.14 25.46 5.93
C VAL A 412 -12.09 26.32 4.68
N ASN A 413 -12.44 27.61 4.78
CA ASN A 413 -12.58 28.53 3.64
C ASN A 413 -13.44 27.99 2.49
N GLY A 414 -14.47 27.21 2.79
CA GLY A 414 -15.38 26.63 1.81
C GLY A 414 -14.80 25.50 0.95
N ALA A 415 -13.69 24.91 1.36
CA ALA A 415 -13.05 23.80 0.64
C ALA A 415 -12.56 22.70 1.59
N TYR A 416 -12.48 21.49 1.08
CA TYR A 416 -11.85 20.34 1.74
C TYR A 416 -11.00 19.59 0.70
N GLY A 417 -9.90 19.04 1.10
CA GLY A 417 -8.87 18.31 0.38
C GLY A 417 -9.17 17.62 -0.97
N PRO A 418 -8.33 16.71 -1.43
CA PRO A 418 -8.47 16.09 -2.75
C PRO A 418 -9.66 15.14 -2.80
N THR A 419 -10.36 15.08 -3.96
CA THR A 419 -11.50 14.20 -4.21
C THR A 419 -11.11 12.72 -4.39
N GLN A 420 -9.84 12.40 -4.38
CA GLN A 420 -9.29 11.06 -4.58
C GLN A 420 -8.33 10.69 -3.46
N PHE A 421 -8.59 9.56 -2.79
CA PHE A 421 -7.65 8.95 -1.86
C PHE A 421 -6.68 8.08 -2.66
N VAL A 422 -5.42 8.52 -2.75
CA VAL A 422 -4.39 7.85 -3.55
C VAL A 422 -3.62 6.87 -2.67
N VAL A 423 -3.71 5.58 -3.00
CA VAL A 423 -2.96 4.50 -2.34
C VAL A 423 -1.81 4.09 -3.23
N ASP A 424 -0.61 4.54 -2.87
CA ASP A 424 0.62 4.14 -3.55
C ASP A 424 1.30 3.02 -2.75
N LEU A 425 1.21 1.78 -3.25
CA LEU A 425 1.92 0.63 -2.72
C LEU A 425 3.18 0.39 -3.56
N PRO A 426 4.31 1.02 -3.21
CA PRO A 426 5.46 1.13 -4.10
C PRO A 426 6.28 -0.16 -4.22
N GLY A 427 6.02 -1.14 -3.35
CA GLY A 427 6.80 -2.36 -3.20
C GLY A 427 7.84 -2.27 -2.06
N VAL A 428 8.27 -3.44 -1.59
CA VAL A 428 9.30 -3.55 -0.56
C VAL A 428 10.64 -3.03 -1.11
N GLY A 429 11.35 -2.23 -0.33
CA GLY A 429 12.62 -1.60 -0.72
C GLY A 429 12.50 -0.24 -1.38
N ALA A 430 11.29 0.25 -1.64
CA ALA A 430 11.08 1.58 -2.20
C ALA A 430 11.47 2.70 -1.22
N VAL A 431 11.99 3.80 -1.76
CA VAL A 431 12.31 5.01 -0.99
C VAL A 431 11.09 5.93 -0.99
N LEU A 432 10.59 6.22 0.20
CA LEU A 432 9.46 7.11 0.45
C LEU A 432 9.97 8.48 0.90
N ASP A 433 9.20 9.53 0.63
CA ASP A 433 9.52 10.92 0.99
C ASP A 433 10.92 11.36 0.56
N LYS A 434 11.36 10.91 -0.61
CA LYS A 434 12.71 11.15 -1.14
C LYS A 434 13.06 12.64 -1.11
N GLY A 435 14.20 12.95 -0.49
CA GLY A 435 14.71 14.31 -0.35
C GLY A 435 14.04 15.14 0.76
N LYS A 436 13.15 14.55 1.57
CA LYS A 436 12.56 15.18 2.76
C LYS A 436 13.26 14.71 4.03
N PRO A 437 13.18 15.46 5.15
CA PRO A 437 13.66 15.00 6.45
C PRO A 437 13.06 13.67 6.91
N THR A 438 11.87 13.34 6.40
CA THR A 438 11.13 12.11 6.67
C THR A 438 11.45 10.97 5.69
N GLU A 439 12.50 11.11 4.87
CA GLU A 439 12.91 10.08 3.91
C GLU A 439 13.17 8.74 4.61
N ARG A 440 12.61 7.67 4.06
CA ARG A 440 12.73 6.32 4.61
C ARG A 440 12.63 5.26 3.53
N VAL A 441 13.17 4.08 3.81
CA VAL A 441 12.98 2.89 2.98
C VAL A 441 11.77 2.11 3.51
N CYS A 442 10.84 1.78 2.62
CA CYS A 442 9.71 0.93 2.93
C CYS A 442 10.16 -0.53 3.01
N SER A 443 10.59 -0.97 4.18
CA SER A 443 11.11 -2.34 4.41
C SER A 443 10.03 -3.35 4.79
N ASP A 444 8.81 -2.90 5.04
CA ASP A 444 7.69 -3.74 5.45
C ASP A 444 7.02 -4.43 4.25
N VAL A 445 6.52 -5.65 4.48
CA VAL A 445 5.73 -6.40 3.49
C VAL A 445 4.45 -5.68 3.08
N LEU A 446 3.90 -4.83 3.95
CA LEU A 446 2.73 -4.00 3.68
C LEU A 446 2.94 -2.99 2.54
N CYS A 447 4.18 -2.67 2.19
CA CYS A 447 4.47 -1.88 1.00
C CYS A 447 4.20 -2.63 -0.31
N GLY A 448 4.15 -3.96 -0.26
CA GLY A 448 3.88 -4.83 -1.41
C GLY A 448 2.48 -5.44 -1.41
N LEU A 449 1.90 -5.68 -0.23
CA LEU A 449 0.58 -6.30 -0.08
C LEU A 449 -0.10 -5.78 1.18
N ASP A 450 -1.26 -5.16 1.02
CA ASP A 450 -2.08 -4.73 2.17
C ASP A 450 -3.56 -5.10 2.01
N PHE A 451 -4.24 -5.20 3.15
CA PHE A 451 -5.65 -5.57 3.27
C PHE A 451 -6.41 -4.48 4.03
N TRP A 452 -7.47 -3.97 3.42
CA TRP A 452 -8.42 -3.08 4.06
C TRP A 452 -9.75 -3.79 4.24
N SER A 453 -10.22 -3.86 5.49
CA SER A 453 -11.41 -4.61 5.85
C SER A 453 -12.57 -3.75 6.37
N ASN A 454 -12.35 -2.45 6.57
CA ASN A 454 -13.45 -1.54 6.87
C ASN A 454 -14.42 -1.41 5.69
N ASP A 455 -15.69 -1.17 5.99
CA ASP A 455 -16.68 -0.70 5.04
C ASP A 455 -16.43 0.80 4.79
N ILE A 456 -15.99 1.15 3.60
CA ILE A 456 -15.57 2.50 3.24
C ILE A 456 -16.74 3.25 2.59
N SER A 457 -17.14 4.38 3.17
CA SER A 457 -18.20 5.26 2.67
C SER A 457 -17.65 6.57 2.10
N GLY A 458 -18.53 7.58 1.87
CA GLY A 458 -18.19 8.94 1.46
C GLY A 458 -18.34 9.21 -0.03
N HIS A 459 -18.06 10.44 -0.44
CA HIS A 459 -18.19 10.89 -1.83
C HIS A 459 -16.87 10.90 -2.60
N GLY A 460 -15.74 10.70 -1.92
CA GLY A 460 -14.42 10.58 -2.55
C GLY A 460 -14.26 9.29 -3.35
N GLY A 461 -13.21 9.25 -4.17
CA GLY A 461 -12.83 8.07 -4.95
C GLY A 461 -11.51 7.45 -4.47
N LEU A 462 -11.21 6.25 -4.95
CA LEU A 462 -9.99 5.52 -4.65
C LEU A 462 -9.10 5.44 -5.89
N THR A 463 -7.84 5.82 -5.76
CA THR A 463 -6.82 5.60 -6.79
C THR A 463 -5.73 4.67 -6.26
N LYS A 464 -5.60 3.48 -6.88
CA LYS A 464 -4.53 2.52 -6.58
C LYS A 464 -3.34 2.77 -7.51
N GLN A 465 -2.18 3.05 -6.93
CA GLN A 465 -0.89 3.23 -7.60
C GLN A 465 0.17 2.29 -7.02
N GLY A 466 1.38 2.33 -7.59
CA GLY A 466 2.49 1.47 -7.19
C GLY A 466 2.27 -0.01 -7.57
N ILE A 467 3.37 -0.77 -7.61
CA ILE A 467 3.41 -2.15 -8.12
C ILE A 467 2.75 -3.19 -7.18
N GLY A 468 2.50 -2.81 -5.93
CA GLY A 468 1.94 -3.70 -4.91
C GLY A 468 0.45 -3.99 -5.11
N THR A 469 -0.07 -4.85 -4.25
CA THR A 469 -1.46 -5.31 -4.23
C THR A 469 -2.21 -4.72 -3.03
N LEU A 470 -3.34 -4.07 -3.28
CA LEU A 470 -4.33 -3.72 -2.27
C LEU A 470 -5.51 -4.69 -2.36
N VAL A 471 -5.95 -5.21 -1.22
CA VAL A 471 -7.11 -6.11 -1.12
C VAL A 471 -8.20 -5.42 -0.30
N LEU A 472 -9.38 -5.22 -0.90
CA LEU A 472 -10.57 -4.68 -0.23
C LEU A 472 -11.49 -5.84 0.14
N THR A 473 -11.77 -6.01 1.43
CA THR A 473 -12.67 -7.09 1.92
C THR A 473 -13.98 -6.57 2.50
N GLY A 474 -14.09 -5.26 2.76
CA GLY A 474 -15.30 -4.59 3.25
C GLY A 474 -16.35 -4.37 2.15
N ASN A 475 -17.53 -3.92 2.57
CA ASN A 475 -18.62 -3.51 1.69
C ASN A 475 -18.53 -1.99 1.45
N ASN A 476 -17.81 -1.60 0.41
CA ASN A 476 -17.48 -0.21 0.16
C ASN A 476 -18.57 0.48 -0.64
N THR A 477 -19.10 1.58 -0.12
CA THR A 477 -20.23 2.33 -0.68
C THR A 477 -19.84 3.74 -1.15
N TYR A 478 -18.57 4.10 -1.11
CA TYR A 478 -18.11 5.40 -1.59
C TYR A 478 -18.51 5.66 -3.04
N ALA A 479 -18.89 6.91 -3.33
CA ALA A 479 -19.52 7.29 -4.59
C ALA A 479 -18.51 7.69 -5.70
N GLY A 480 -17.34 8.19 -5.32
CA GLY A 480 -16.34 8.58 -6.31
C GLY A 480 -15.71 7.39 -7.04
N PRO A 481 -15.09 7.60 -8.21
CA PRO A 481 -14.59 6.53 -9.06
C PRO A 481 -13.42 5.77 -8.43
N THR A 482 -13.35 4.46 -8.72
CA THR A 482 -12.19 3.62 -8.38
C THR A 482 -11.27 3.51 -9.60
N LEU A 483 -10.05 4.03 -9.48
CA LEU A 483 -9.04 4.03 -10.53
C LEU A 483 -7.90 3.08 -10.17
N VAL A 484 -7.60 2.12 -11.05
CA VAL A 484 -6.46 1.20 -10.89
C VAL A 484 -5.40 1.57 -11.91
N ASN A 485 -4.45 2.41 -11.49
CA ASN A 485 -3.43 2.96 -12.39
C ASN A 485 -2.20 2.06 -12.50
N GLN A 486 -1.84 1.33 -11.43
CA GLN A 486 -0.68 0.44 -11.44
C GLN A 486 -0.82 -0.63 -10.35
N GLY A 487 -0.18 -1.81 -10.57
CA GLY A 487 -0.24 -2.94 -9.66
C GLY A 487 -1.64 -3.54 -9.58
N ARG A 488 -1.96 -4.22 -8.49
CA ARG A 488 -3.21 -4.99 -8.36
C ARG A 488 -4.15 -4.37 -7.31
N LEU A 489 -5.43 -4.23 -7.67
CA LEU A 489 -6.54 -4.06 -6.74
C LEU A 489 -7.39 -5.33 -6.77
N ALA A 490 -7.43 -6.07 -5.65
CA ALA A 490 -8.30 -7.24 -5.48
C ALA A 490 -9.52 -6.86 -4.65
N ILE A 491 -10.71 -7.02 -5.21
CA ILE A 491 -11.98 -6.71 -4.55
C ILE A 491 -12.64 -8.03 -4.15
N ASN A 492 -12.62 -8.34 -2.85
CA ASN A 492 -13.18 -9.57 -2.28
C ASN A 492 -14.51 -9.31 -1.55
N GLY A 493 -14.73 -8.09 -1.06
CA GLY A 493 -16.02 -7.59 -0.61
C GLY A 493 -16.80 -6.96 -1.76
N SER A 494 -17.21 -5.71 -1.60
CA SER A 494 -17.88 -4.98 -2.68
C SER A 494 -17.36 -3.55 -2.82
N VAL A 495 -17.49 -3.01 -4.04
CA VAL A 495 -17.30 -1.59 -4.35
C VAL A 495 -18.48 -1.17 -5.23
N THR A 496 -19.30 -0.24 -4.76
CA THR A 496 -20.48 0.21 -5.51
C THR A 496 -20.14 1.19 -6.63
N SER A 497 -19.00 1.85 -6.56
CA SER A 497 -18.53 2.80 -7.57
C SER A 497 -18.05 2.11 -8.85
N ASP A 498 -17.95 2.89 -9.93
CA ASP A 498 -17.38 2.44 -11.19
C ASP A 498 -15.86 2.23 -11.07
N VAL A 499 -15.40 1.08 -11.56
CA VAL A 499 -14.00 0.68 -11.56
C VAL A 499 -13.39 0.84 -12.95
N SER A 500 -12.34 1.63 -13.07
CA SER A 500 -11.58 1.84 -14.29
C SER A 500 -10.14 1.38 -14.14
N VAL A 501 -9.76 0.42 -14.98
CA VAL A 501 -8.40 -0.17 -14.97
C VAL A 501 -7.57 0.47 -16.06
N GLN A 502 -6.52 1.19 -15.67
CA GLN A 502 -5.63 1.95 -16.56
C GLN A 502 -4.43 1.10 -17.00
N ASN A 503 -3.60 1.66 -17.86
CA ASN A 503 -2.36 1.02 -18.33
C ASN A 503 -1.43 0.65 -17.15
N GLY A 504 -1.15 -0.63 -17.01
CA GLY A 504 -0.33 -1.20 -15.93
C GLY A 504 -1.10 -1.56 -14.66
N GLY A 505 -2.41 -1.23 -14.59
CA GLY A 505 -3.29 -1.65 -13.52
C GLY A 505 -3.88 -3.05 -13.76
N ILE A 506 -4.16 -3.74 -12.66
CA ILE A 506 -4.80 -5.05 -12.63
C ILE A 506 -5.95 -5.00 -11.63
N VAL A 507 -7.16 -5.32 -12.05
CA VAL A 507 -8.28 -5.56 -11.14
C VAL A 507 -8.60 -7.05 -11.06
N GLY A 508 -8.89 -7.53 -9.86
CA GLY A 508 -9.27 -8.91 -9.60
C GLY A 508 -10.07 -9.07 -8.32
N GLY A 509 -10.04 -10.28 -7.76
CA GLY A 509 -10.83 -10.67 -6.60
C GLY A 509 -12.13 -11.39 -6.99
N SER A 510 -12.86 -11.85 -5.97
CA SER A 510 -14.09 -12.64 -6.13
C SER A 510 -15.34 -11.91 -5.62
N GLY A 511 -15.23 -10.62 -5.36
CA GLY A 511 -16.32 -9.78 -4.86
C GLY A 511 -17.19 -9.18 -5.95
N THR A 512 -17.78 -8.01 -5.64
CA THR A 512 -18.71 -7.30 -6.52
C THR A 512 -18.24 -5.86 -6.77
N VAL A 513 -18.31 -5.40 -8.02
CA VAL A 513 -18.03 -4.01 -8.40
C VAL A 513 -19.26 -3.37 -9.06
N GLY A 514 -19.34 -2.03 -9.10
CA GLY A 514 -20.38 -1.30 -9.83
C GLY A 514 -20.32 -1.60 -11.32
N SER A 515 -19.73 -0.74 -12.12
CA SER A 515 -19.39 -1.04 -13.52
C SER A 515 -17.88 -1.28 -13.64
N LEU A 516 -17.46 -1.96 -14.71
CA LEU A 516 -16.04 -2.29 -14.94
C LEU A 516 -15.60 -1.85 -16.34
N THR A 517 -14.57 -1.02 -16.41
CA THR A 517 -13.96 -0.63 -17.67
C THR A 517 -12.47 -1.00 -17.68
N ALA A 518 -12.08 -1.90 -18.56
CA ALA A 518 -10.69 -2.20 -18.86
C ALA A 518 -10.21 -1.30 -20.01
N ARG A 519 -9.38 -0.34 -19.71
CA ARG A 519 -8.78 0.56 -20.70
C ARG A 519 -7.56 -0.05 -21.35
N ARG A 520 -7.05 0.59 -22.39
CA ARG A 520 -5.82 0.15 -23.07
C ARG A 520 -4.68 -0.08 -22.07
N GLY A 521 -4.10 -1.29 -22.08
CA GLY A 521 -3.03 -1.71 -21.18
C GLY A 521 -3.50 -2.09 -19.77
N GLY A 522 -4.78 -1.92 -19.45
CA GLY A 522 -5.39 -2.41 -18.22
C GLY A 522 -5.73 -3.89 -18.30
N THR A 523 -5.61 -4.59 -17.17
CA THR A 523 -5.87 -6.04 -17.07
C THR A 523 -7.00 -6.32 -16.10
N VAL A 524 -7.94 -7.16 -16.52
CA VAL A 524 -8.95 -7.78 -15.63
C VAL A 524 -8.54 -9.22 -15.40
N ALA A 525 -8.40 -9.62 -14.13
CA ALA A 525 -7.97 -10.95 -13.71
C ALA A 525 -8.84 -11.40 -12.51
N PRO A 526 -10.05 -11.93 -12.76
CA PRO A 526 -10.96 -12.35 -11.70
C PRO A 526 -10.34 -13.37 -10.76
N GLY A 527 -10.91 -13.48 -9.56
CA GLY A 527 -10.39 -14.41 -8.55
C GLY A 527 -9.13 -13.94 -7.83
N ASN A 528 -8.73 -14.72 -6.83
CA ASN A 528 -7.41 -14.69 -6.19
C ASN A 528 -6.59 -15.94 -6.57
N SER A 529 -7.18 -16.85 -7.21
CA SER A 529 -6.97 -18.03 -8.01
C SER A 529 -8.22 -18.15 -8.87
N ILE A 530 -8.63 -19.30 -9.36
CA ILE A 530 -9.90 -19.43 -10.10
C ILE A 530 -11.07 -18.84 -9.29
N GLY A 531 -11.79 -17.88 -9.87
CA GLY A 531 -12.89 -17.20 -9.19
C GLY A 531 -13.82 -16.42 -10.10
N THR A 532 -14.85 -15.82 -9.49
CA THR A 532 -15.84 -15.00 -10.22
C THR A 532 -15.80 -13.57 -9.71
N LEU A 533 -15.56 -12.61 -10.59
CA LEU A 533 -15.76 -11.19 -10.32
C LEU A 533 -17.18 -10.81 -10.79
N ASN A 534 -18.00 -10.36 -9.84
CA ASN A 534 -19.35 -9.92 -10.13
C ASN A 534 -19.35 -8.42 -10.49
N VAL A 535 -20.13 -8.04 -11.49
CA VAL A 535 -20.31 -6.66 -11.93
C VAL A 535 -21.81 -6.34 -11.90
N ALA A 536 -22.21 -5.44 -11.00
CA ALA A 536 -23.61 -5.05 -10.86
C ALA A 536 -24.12 -4.24 -12.06
N GLY A 537 -23.23 -3.49 -12.71
CA GLY A 537 -23.48 -2.69 -13.90
C GLY A 537 -22.91 -3.31 -15.17
N ASN A 538 -22.37 -2.46 -16.05
CA ASN A 538 -21.84 -2.83 -17.35
C ASN A 538 -20.35 -3.19 -17.29
N VAL A 539 -19.92 -4.01 -18.25
CA VAL A 539 -18.52 -4.34 -18.49
C VAL A 539 -18.09 -3.78 -19.85
N SER A 540 -16.92 -3.15 -19.88
CA SER A 540 -16.33 -2.64 -21.12
C SER A 540 -14.85 -3.04 -21.23
N PHE A 541 -14.50 -3.63 -22.38
CA PHE A 541 -13.10 -3.88 -22.77
C PHE A 541 -12.75 -2.97 -23.95
N GLU A 542 -11.81 -2.05 -23.74
CA GLU A 542 -11.30 -1.17 -24.80
C GLU A 542 -10.23 -1.88 -25.64
N PRO A 543 -9.95 -1.43 -26.89
CA PRO A 543 -8.86 -1.96 -27.69
C PRO A 543 -7.51 -1.91 -26.96
N GLY A 544 -6.78 -3.04 -26.96
CA GLY A 544 -5.50 -3.18 -26.26
C GLY A 544 -5.60 -3.40 -24.75
N SER A 545 -6.79 -3.64 -24.21
CA SER A 545 -7.00 -4.16 -22.86
C SER A 545 -6.69 -5.67 -22.79
N ARG A 546 -6.57 -6.22 -21.59
CA ARG A 546 -6.29 -7.64 -21.36
C ARG A 546 -7.30 -8.25 -20.39
N TYR A 547 -7.82 -9.41 -20.77
CA TYR A 547 -8.58 -10.28 -19.90
C TYR A 547 -7.73 -11.53 -19.58
N ALA A 548 -7.18 -11.60 -18.38
CA ALA A 548 -6.42 -12.75 -17.91
C ALA A 548 -7.41 -13.78 -17.31
N VAL A 549 -7.32 -15.01 -17.77
CA VAL A 549 -8.24 -16.10 -17.39
C VAL A 549 -7.44 -17.29 -16.91
N GLU A 550 -7.59 -17.66 -15.65
CA GLU A 550 -7.07 -18.93 -15.14
C GLU A 550 -8.08 -20.06 -15.46
N VAL A 551 -7.56 -21.22 -15.86
CA VAL A 551 -8.36 -22.41 -16.14
C VAL A 551 -7.84 -23.64 -15.39
N GLY A 552 -8.76 -24.51 -14.99
CA GLY A 552 -8.46 -25.79 -14.34
C GLY A 552 -8.90 -26.99 -15.18
N PRO A 553 -8.39 -28.19 -14.87
CA PRO A 553 -8.66 -29.41 -15.64
C PRO A 553 -10.10 -29.91 -15.57
N ASN A 554 -10.88 -29.44 -14.59
CA ASN A 554 -12.24 -29.90 -14.33
C ASN A 554 -13.32 -28.95 -14.89
N GLY A 555 -13.02 -28.13 -15.89
CA GLY A 555 -13.94 -27.15 -16.45
C GLY A 555 -14.14 -25.89 -15.58
N GLN A 556 -13.31 -25.68 -14.58
CA GLN A 556 -13.30 -24.49 -13.74
C GLN A 556 -12.46 -23.41 -14.41
N SER A 557 -12.93 -22.17 -14.31
CA SER A 557 -12.17 -21.01 -14.83
C SER A 557 -12.52 -19.73 -14.08
N ASP A 558 -11.68 -18.76 -14.24
CA ASP A 558 -12.02 -17.38 -13.97
C ASP A 558 -13.21 -16.94 -14.78
N ARG A 559 -14.05 -16.09 -14.17
CA ARG A 559 -15.27 -15.61 -14.82
C ARG A 559 -15.62 -14.20 -14.40
N ILE A 560 -16.12 -13.42 -15.35
CA ILE A 560 -16.86 -12.19 -15.09
C ILE A 560 -18.36 -12.48 -15.22
N GLN A 561 -19.13 -12.06 -14.22
CA GLN A 561 -20.58 -12.15 -14.25
C GLN A 561 -21.18 -10.76 -14.10
N SER A 562 -21.79 -10.22 -15.18
CA SER A 562 -22.41 -8.91 -15.21
C SER A 562 -23.93 -9.01 -15.19
N SER A 563 -24.56 -8.15 -14.37
CA SER A 563 -26.01 -7.94 -14.40
C SER A 563 -26.45 -6.97 -15.53
N GLY A 564 -25.50 -6.16 -16.02
CA GLY A 564 -25.69 -5.27 -17.18
C GLY A 564 -25.28 -5.91 -18.49
N SER A 565 -24.80 -5.09 -19.42
CA SER A 565 -24.27 -5.48 -20.72
C SER A 565 -22.76 -5.62 -20.69
N ALA A 566 -22.20 -6.38 -21.65
CA ALA A 566 -20.76 -6.41 -21.90
C ALA A 566 -20.47 -5.90 -23.31
N THR A 567 -19.66 -4.85 -23.41
CA THR A 567 -19.17 -4.25 -24.66
C THR A 567 -17.70 -4.57 -24.84
N ILE A 568 -17.36 -5.36 -25.86
CA ILE A 568 -16.01 -5.78 -26.16
C ILE A 568 -15.54 -5.03 -27.41
N GLY A 569 -14.83 -3.92 -27.22
CA GLY A 569 -14.27 -3.10 -28.30
C GLY A 569 -12.96 -3.64 -28.87
N GLY A 570 -12.43 -4.73 -28.34
CA GLY A 570 -11.17 -5.35 -28.69
C GLY A 570 -10.44 -5.91 -27.46
N GLY A 571 -9.11 -6.00 -27.55
CA GLY A 571 -8.25 -6.51 -26.47
C GLY A 571 -7.91 -7.99 -26.61
N GLU A 572 -7.16 -8.55 -25.68
CA GLU A 572 -6.65 -9.91 -25.68
C GLU A 572 -7.19 -10.73 -24.50
N VAL A 573 -7.61 -11.98 -24.75
CA VAL A 573 -7.80 -12.98 -23.71
C VAL A 573 -6.53 -13.78 -23.54
N ALA A 574 -5.92 -13.74 -22.37
CA ALA A 574 -4.71 -14.48 -22.04
C ALA A 574 -5.04 -15.61 -21.07
N VAL A 575 -4.77 -16.85 -21.47
CA VAL A 575 -5.15 -18.05 -20.71
C VAL A 575 -3.95 -18.66 -20.01
N THR A 576 -4.08 -18.86 -18.70
CA THR A 576 -3.06 -19.47 -17.84
C THR A 576 -3.64 -20.69 -17.13
N LEU A 577 -2.77 -21.60 -16.67
CA LEU A 577 -3.22 -22.64 -15.74
C LEU A 577 -3.39 -22.04 -14.34
N GLU A 578 -4.28 -22.60 -13.56
CA GLU A 578 -4.50 -22.21 -12.17
C GLU A 578 -3.18 -22.09 -11.39
N ASN A 579 -2.99 -20.99 -10.68
CA ASN A 579 -1.76 -20.66 -9.94
C ASN A 579 -0.50 -20.48 -10.80
N SER A 580 -0.65 -20.27 -12.12
CA SER A 580 0.45 -19.97 -13.03
C SER A 580 0.38 -18.52 -13.53
N SER A 581 1.52 -17.84 -13.61
CA SER A 581 1.63 -16.52 -14.23
C SER A 581 1.92 -16.57 -15.73
N ASN A 582 2.21 -17.76 -16.25
CA ASN A 582 2.58 -17.97 -17.66
C ASN A 582 1.38 -18.47 -18.47
N LEU A 583 1.32 -18.08 -19.74
CA LEU A 583 0.37 -18.65 -20.67
C LEU A 583 0.49 -20.18 -20.69
N LEU A 584 -0.64 -20.87 -20.92
CA LEU A 584 -0.64 -22.33 -21.06
C LEU A 584 0.45 -22.78 -22.03
N THR A 585 1.28 -23.70 -21.60
CA THR A 585 2.23 -24.41 -22.47
C THR A 585 1.49 -25.34 -23.43
N GLN A 586 2.16 -25.78 -24.51
CA GLN A 586 1.54 -26.71 -25.45
C GLN A 586 1.09 -28.04 -24.79
N SER A 587 1.84 -28.51 -23.78
CA SER A 587 1.49 -29.71 -23.02
C SER A 587 0.26 -29.50 -22.14
N GLU A 588 0.11 -28.30 -21.55
CA GLU A 588 -1.07 -27.94 -20.77
C GLU A 588 -2.31 -27.77 -21.67
N VAL A 589 -2.19 -27.11 -22.83
CA VAL A 589 -3.26 -27.04 -23.83
C VAL A 589 -3.70 -28.45 -24.23
N ARG A 590 -2.75 -29.38 -24.40
CA ARG A 590 -3.08 -30.79 -24.69
C ARG A 590 -3.83 -31.47 -23.55
N SER A 591 -3.44 -31.24 -22.30
CA SER A 591 -4.12 -31.84 -21.14
C SER A 591 -5.55 -31.35 -20.97
N LEU A 592 -5.88 -30.19 -21.53
CA LEU A 592 -7.18 -29.54 -21.49
C LEU A 592 -8.00 -29.67 -22.78
N LEU A 593 -7.59 -30.54 -23.71
CA LEU A 593 -8.27 -30.71 -25.00
C LEU A 593 -9.75 -31.03 -24.83
N GLY A 594 -10.59 -30.27 -25.54
CA GLY A 594 -12.04 -30.44 -25.52
C GLY A 594 -12.74 -29.73 -24.36
N GLN A 595 -12.01 -29.14 -23.42
CA GLN A 595 -12.61 -28.35 -22.35
C GLN A 595 -13.20 -27.05 -22.90
N GLN A 596 -14.31 -26.64 -22.27
CA GLN A 596 -15.00 -25.39 -22.54
C GLN A 596 -15.26 -24.67 -21.22
N TYR A 597 -15.00 -23.35 -21.19
CA TYR A 597 -15.10 -22.52 -20.01
C TYR A 597 -15.96 -21.31 -20.33
N ASN A 598 -16.98 -21.05 -19.52
CA ASN A 598 -17.78 -19.83 -19.64
C ASN A 598 -17.08 -18.70 -18.89
N ILE A 599 -16.30 -17.88 -19.60
CA ILE A 599 -15.43 -16.86 -19.02
C ILE A 599 -16.11 -15.51 -18.79
N LEU A 600 -17.21 -15.22 -19.50
CA LEU A 600 -17.96 -13.98 -19.33
C LEU A 600 -19.43 -14.24 -19.56
N THR A 601 -20.27 -13.72 -18.65
CA THR A 601 -21.73 -13.67 -18.83
C THR A 601 -22.24 -12.26 -18.59
N ALA A 602 -23.24 -11.81 -19.38
CA ALA A 602 -23.88 -10.50 -19.23
C ALA A 602 -25.40 -10.65 -19.46
N GLN A 603 -26.18 -10.26 -18.45
CA GLN A 603 -27.64 -10.47 -18.49
C GLN A 603 -28.31 -9.66 -19.60
N GLN A 604 -27.79 -8.46 -19.91
CA GLN A 604 -28.34 -7.57 -20.95
C GLN A 604 -27.62 -7.72 -22.30
N GLY A 605 -26.81 -8.77 -22.45
CA GLY A 605 -26.20 -9.13 -23.72
C GLY A 605 -24.72 -8.78 -23.83
N VAL A 606 -24.06 -9.46 -24.78
CA VAL A 606 -22.65 -9.26 -25.14
C VAL A 606 -22.59 -8.70 -26.56
N SER A 607 -21.81 -7.64 -26.76
CA SER A 607 -21.58 -7.02 -28.06
C SER A 607 -20.07 -6.87 -28.33
N GLY A 608 -19.67 -6.98 -29.61
CA GLY A 608 -18.27 -6.91 -30.01
C GLY A 608 -17.50 -8.21 -29.76
N GLN A 609 -16.19 -8.16 -29.95
CA GLN A 609 -15.30 -9.33 -29.83
C GLN A 609 -13.89 -8.92 -29.40
N PHE A 610 -13.18 -9.81 -28.72
CA PHE A 610 -11.74 -9.65 -28.45
C PHE A 610 -10.93 -9.78 -29.75
N ASP A 611 -9.85 -9.05 -29.86
CA ASP A 611 -8.95 -9.07 -31.03
C ASP A 611 -8.16 -10.38 -31.13
N ALA A 612 -7.80 -10.96 -29.98
CA ALA A 612 -6.99 -12.14 -29.88
C ALA A 612 -7.30 -12.99 -28.65
N VAL A 613 -6.95 -14.27 -28.73
CA VAL A 613 -6.87 -15.18 -27.59
C VAL A 613 -5.56 -15.94 -27.63
N ALA A 614 -4.88 -16.05 -26.51
CA ALA A 614 -3.57 -16.73 -26.39
C ALA A 614 -3.60 -17.78 -25.25
N PRO A 615 -2.82 -18.88 -25.38
CA PRO A 615 -1.83 -19.14 -26.41
C PRO A 615 -2.38 -19.83 -27.66
N ASN A 616 -1.67 -19.68 -28.78
CA ASN A 616 -1.87 -20.44 -29.99
C ASN A 616 -0.55 -21.07 -30.46
N TYR A 617 -0.58 -22.37 -30.65
CA TYR A 617 0.53 -23.18 -31.15
C TYR A 617 0.27 -23.62 -32.59
N LEU A 618 1.15 -24.46 -33.16
CA LEU A 618 1.04 -24.87 -34.57
C LEU A 618 -0.35 -25.44 -34.91
N PHE A 619 -0.83 -26.38 -34.10
CA PHE A 619 -2.10 -27.09 -34.33
C PHE A 619 -3.06 -27.02 -33.15
N LEU A 620 -2.57 -26.57 -31.98
CA LEU A 620 -3.30 -26.50 -30.72
C LEU A 620 -3.40 -25.07 -30.28
N GLY A 621 -4.45 -24.74 -29.55
CA GLY A 621 -4.59 -23.40 -28.99
C GLY A 621 -5.88 -23.22 -28.24
N THR A 622 -6.18 -21.95 -28.01
CA THR A 622 -7.40 -21.49 -27.38
C THR A 622 -8.26 -20.77 -28.42
N GLY A 623 -9.59 -20.85 -28.27
CA GLY A 623 -10.55 -20.19 -29.16
C GLY A 623 -11.70 -19.60 -28.37
N LEU A 624 -12.36 -18.58 -28.92
CA LEU A 624 -13.53 -17.93 -28.31
C LEU A 624 -14.77 -18.16 -29.16
N SER A 625 -15.89 -18.43 -28.51
CA SER A 625 -17.20 -18.41 -29.10
C SER A 625 -18.12 -17.43 -28.36
N TYR A 626 -18.88 -16.66 -29.12
CA TYR A 626 -19.73 -15.59 -28.62
C TYR A 626 -21.18 -16.00 -28.71
N GLN A 627 -21.88 -15.93 -27.61
CA GLN A 627 -23.32 -16.15 -27.47
C GLN A 627 -24.02 -14.81 -27.15
N PRO A 628 -25.32 -14.68 -27.33
CA PRO A 628 -26.02 -13.42 -27.01
C PRO A 628 -25.70 -12.87 -25.63
N ASN A 629 -25.49 -13.73 -24.63
CA ASN A 629 -25.31 -13.37 -23.25
C ASN A 629 -23.99 -13.89 -22.65
N GLY A 630 -23.01 -14.31 -23.46
CA GLY A 630 -21.77 -14.84 -22.91
C GLY A 630 -20.64 -15.07 -23.90
N VAL A 631 -19.47 -15.29 -23.36
CA VAL A 631 -18.28 -15.68 -24.11
C VAL A 631 -17.75 -16.98 -23.52
N THR A 632 -17.59 -17.98 -24.37
CA THR A 632 -17.03 -19.29 -24.02
C THR A 632 -15.64 -19.44 -24.61
N LEU A 633 -14.69 -19.77 -23.75
CA LEU A 633 -13.34 -20.15 -24.10
C LEU A 633 -13.32 -21.66 -24.36
N SER A 634 -12.72 -22.09 -25.45
CA SER A 634 -12.46 -23.50 -25.78
C SER A 634 -10.96 -23.76 -25.87
N VAL A 635 -10.54 -24.95 -25.45
CA VAL A 635 -9.17 -25.43 -25.60
C VAL A 635 -9.19 -26.62 -26.54
N GLY A 636 -8.46 -26.52 -27.65
CA GLY A 636 -8.53 -27.54 -28.68
C GLY A 636 -7.60 -27.31 -29.88
N ARG A 637 -7.96 -27.95 -31.01
CA ARG A 637 -7.35 -27.62 -32.29
C ARG A 637 -7.73 -26.19 -32.70
N ASN A 638 -6.72 -25.49 -33.22
CA ASN A 638 -6.89 -24.10 -33.68
C ASN A 638 -7.39 -23.99 -35.14
N GLY A 639 -7.84 -25.10 -35.76
CA GLY A 639 -8.32 -25.15 -37.14
C GLY A 639 -7.21 -25.27 -38.20
N THR A 640 -5.94 -25.21 -37.83
CA THR A 640 -4.82 -25.42 -38.74
C THR A 640 -4.77 -26.89 -39.15
N SER A 641 -4.95 -27.20 -40.47
CA SER A 641 -4.82 -28.57 -41.00
C SER A 641 -3.36 -28.98 -41.00
N PHE A 642 -3.07 -30.29 -40.82
CA PHE A 642 -1.73 -30.80 -40.92
C PHE A 642 -1.13 -30.53 -42.32
N ALA A 643 -1.96 -30.62 -43.36
CA ALA A 643 -1.55 -30.37 -44.75
C ALA A 643 -1.11 -28.92 -45.02
N SER A 644 -1.56 -27.95 -44.22
CA SER A 644 -1.24 -26.50 -44.42
C SER A 644 0.24 -26.18 -44.21
N VAL A 645 0.95 -26.99 -43.44
CA VAL A 645 2.40 -26.81 -43.18
C VAL A 645 3.32 -27.66 -44.05
N ALA A 646 2.73 -28.54 -44.85
CA ALA A 646 3.45 -29.43 -45.78
C ALA A 646 4.01 -28.66 -46.99
N GLN A 647 5.20 -28.98 -47.42
CA GLN A 647 5.89 -28.35 -48.56
C GLN A 647 5.88 -29.18 -49.83
N THR A 648 6.03 -30.49 -49.69
CA THR A 648 6.09 -31.40 -50.85
C THR A 648 4.74 -32.14 -51.06
N ALA A 649 4.55 -32.76 -52.23
CA ALA A 649 3.40 -33.56 -52.53
C ALA A 649 3.26 -34.77 -51.58
N ASN A 650 4.40 -35.42 -51.26
CA ASN A 650 4.44 -36.53 -50.32
C ASN A 650 4.06 -36.10 -48.92
N GLU A 651 4.61 -34.99 -48.45
CA GLU A 651 4.24 -34.45 -47.15
C GLU A 651 2.74 -34.11 -47.09
N ARG A 652 2.17 -33.49 -48.11
CA ARG A 652 0.73 -33.16 -48.19
C ARG A 652 -0.16 -34.40 -48.14
N ALA A 653 0.20 -35.43 -48.88
CA ALA A 653 -0.56 -36.67 -48.90
C ALA A 653 -0.56 -37.36 -47.52
N VAL A 654 0.60 -37.44 -46.87
CA VAL A 654 0.74 -38.00 -45.52
C VAL A 654 -0.02 -37.15 -44.49
N ALA A 655 0.15 -35.84 -44.56
CA ALA A 655 -0.55 -34.93 -43.64
C ALA A 655 -2.06 -35.04 -43.74
N ALA A 656 -2.61 -35.13 -44.97
CA ALA A 656 -4.05 -35.33 -45.19
C ALA A 656 -4.54 -36.68 -44.67
N ALA A 657 -3.76 -37.76 -44.90
CA ALA A 657 -4.07 -39.09 -44.37
C ALA A 657 -4.04 -39.09 -42.81
N ALA A 658 -3.05 -38.41 -42.21
CA ALA A 658 -2.90 -38.31 -40.78
C ALA A 658 -4.08 -37.48 -40.15
N ASP A 659 -4.51 -36.39 -40.80
CA ASP A 659 -5.69 -35.62 -40.36
C ASP A 659 -6.97 -36.50 -40.34
N ALA A 660 -7.10 -37.44 -41.25
CA ALA A 660 -8.24 -38.36 -41.34
C ALA A 660 -8.24 -39.46 -40.26
N LEU A 661 -7.14 -39.68 -39.53
CA LEU A 661 -7.07 -40.68 -38.45
C LEU A 661 -7.86 -40.25 -37.18
N ALA A 662 -8.10 -38.99 -37.01
CA ALA A 662 -8.80 -38.40 -35.89
C ALA A 662 -8.14 -38.63 -34.51
N ALA A 663 -8.71 -37.97 -33.46
CA ALA A 663 -8.22 -38.04 -32.10
C ALA A 663 -8.18 -39.47 -31.53
N GLY A 664 -7.19 -39.79 -30.72
CA GLY A 664 -6.96 -41.10 -30.13
C GLY A 664 -6.04 -42.02 -30.94
N ASN A 665 -5.74 -41.68 -32.21
CA ASN A 665 -4.74 -42.42 -32.99
C ASN A 665 -3.31 -41.94 -32.64
N PRO A 666 -2.36 -42.84 -32.30
CA PRO A 666 -1.01 -42.41 -31.89
C PRO A 666 -0.25 -41.55 -32.91
N VAL A 667 -0.46 -41.82 -34.23
CA VAL A 667 0.15 -41.02 -35.29
C VAL A 667 -0.45 -39.61 -35.31
N TYR A 668 -1.77 -39.52 -35.27
CA TYR A 668 -2.47 -38.24 -35.19
C TYR A 668 -2.00 -37.41 -33.97
N GLU A 669 -1.94 -38.05 -32.81
CA GLU A 669 -1.54 -37.42 -31.56
C GLU A 669 -0.07 -36.95 -31.57
N SER A 670 0.81 -37.75 -32.19
CA SER A 670 2.23 -37.39 -32.35
C SER A 670 2.42 -36.17 -33.23
N ILE A 671 1.69 -36.07 -34.35
CA ILE A 671 1.77 -34.91 -35.25
C ILE A 671 1.14 -33.68 -34.58
N LEU A 672 0.02 -33.85 -33.89
CA LEU A 672 -0.66 -32.78 -33.16
C LEU A 672 0.25 -32.09 -32.14
N ASN A 673 1.22 -32.83 -31.60
CA ASN A 673 2.22 -32.33 -30.63
C ASN A 673 3.42 -31.63 -31.25
N SER A 674 3.54 -31.55 -32.56
CA SER A 674 4.64 -30.84 -33.21
C SER A 674 4.64 -29.37 -32.77
N GLY A 675 5.74 -28.90 -32.18
CA GLY A 675 5.92 -27.53 -31.74
C GLY A 675 6.16 -26.56 -32.88
N THR A 676 6.74 -27.08 -33.96
CA THR A 676 7.13 -26.30 -35.15
C THR A 676 6.69 -26.97 -36.44
N ALA A 677 6.51 -26.16 -37.48
CA ALA A 677 6.24 -26.68 -38.84
C ALA A 677 7.38 -27.60 -39.36
N GLY A 678 8.62 -27.37 -38.89
CA GLY A 678 9.77 -28.23 -39.22
C GLY A 678 9.63 -29.63 -38.66
N GLU A 679 9.23 -29.75 -37.37
CA GLU A 679 8.98 -31.06 -36.72
C GLU A 679 7.81 -31.80 -37.39
N ALA A 680 6.71 -31.11 -37.68
CA ALA A 680 5.57 -31.70 -38.37
C ALA A 680 5.97 -32.25 -39.74
N ARG A 681 6.73 -31.47 -40.54
CA ARG A 681 7.25 -31.94 -41.84
C ARG A 681 8.19 -33.12 -41.69
N GLN A 682 9.04 -33.15 -40.65
CA GLN A 682 9.91 -34.32 -40.39
C GLN A 682 9.06 -35.57 -40.11
N ALA A 683 8.01 -35.45 -39.31
CA ALA A 683 7.08 -36.56 -39.07
C ALA A 683 6.42 -37.02 -40.38
N PHE A 684 5.95 -36.10 -41.23
CA PHE A 684 5.36 -36.46 -42.53
C PHE A 684 6.38 -37.22 -43.42
N ARG A 685 7.62 -36.78 -43.47
CA ARG A 685 8.68 -37.49 -44.25
C ARG A 685 8.92 -38.91 -43.71
N GLN A 686 9.00 -39.07 -42.40
CA GLN A 686 9.18 -40.40 -41.79
C GLN A 686 8.00 -41.33 -42.09
N LEU A 687 6.78 -40.80 -42.05
CA LEU A 687 5.58 -41.59 -42.37
C LEU A 687 5.36 -41.83 -43.86
N SER A 688 5.96 -41.02 -44.74
CA SER A 688 5.82 -41.18 -46.22
C SER A 688 6.54 -42.41 -46.78
N GLY A 689 7.41 -43.02 -46.01
CA GLY A 689 8.27 -44.08 -46.51
C GLY A 689 9.34 -43.61 -47.50
N GLN A 690 9.52 -42.30 -47.70
CA GLN A 690 10.50 -41.71 -48.61
C GLN A 690 11.92 -42.24 -48.35
N ILE A 691 12.25 -42.51 -47.06
CA ILE A 691 13.56 -43.04 -46.69
C ILE A 691 13.91 -44.36 -47.39
N HIS A 692 12.92 -45.20 -47.69
CA HIS A 692 13.16 -46.47 -48.44
C HIS A 692 13.56 -46.20 -49.87
N ALA A 693 12.95 -45.23 -50.53
CA ALA A 693 13.32 -44.82 -51.91
C ALA A 693 14.70 -44.12 -51.93
N ASP A 694 14.95 -43.24 -50.88
CA ASP A 694 16.24 -42.56 -50.75
C ASP A 694 17.38 -43.53 -50.51
N ILE A 695 17.20 -44.56 -49.65
CA ILE A 695 18.18 -45.62 -49.42
C ILE A 695 18.40 -46.43 -50.71
N ALA A 696 17.30 -46.79 -51.39
CA ALA A 696 17.44 -47.54 -52.70
C ALA A 696 18.23 -46.70 -53.72
N SER A 697 17.94 -45.40 -53.82
CA SER A 697 18.68 -44.51 -54.73
C SER A 697 20.15 -44.33 -54.30
N ALA A 698 20.45 -44.23 -53.04
CA ALA A 698 21.80 -44.15 -52.49
C ALA A 698 22.60 -45.46 -52.84
N LEU A 699 21.97 -46.59 -52.55
CA LEU A 699 22.61 -47.92 -52.89
C LEU A 699 22.87 -48.09 -54.36
N VAL A 700 21.99 -47.66 -55.26
CA VAL A 700 22.20 -47.64 -56.68
C VAL A 700 23.36 -46.73 -57.05
N ASN A 701 23.45 -45.56 -56.47
CA ASN A 701 24.57 -44.64 -56.69
C ASN A 701 25.90 -45.23 -56.20
N ASP A 702 25.89 -45.80 -54.99
CA ASP A 702 27.08 -46.46 -54.42
C ASP A 702 27.60 -47.58 -55.31
N SER A 703 26.73 -48.33 -55.95
CA SER A 703 27.11 -49.39 -56.89
C SER A 703 27.91 -48.83 -58.04
N ARG A 704 27.82 -47.58 -58.41
CA ARG A 704 28.63 -46.93 -59.45
C ARG A 704 30.09 -46.86 -59.01
N TYR A 705 30.39 -46.51 -57.81
CA TYR A 705 31.78 -46.44 -57.32
C TYR A 705 32.46 -47.75 -57.34
N LEU A 706 31.77 -48.85 -56.97
CA LEU A 706 32.28 -50.17 -57.08
C LEU A 706 32.55 -50.55 -58.55
N ARG A 707 31.60 -50.26 -59.46
CA ARG A 707 31.76 -50.53 -60.92
C ARG A 707 32.91 -49.70 -61.52
N GLU A 708 33.02 -48.43 -61.12
CA GLU A 708 34.12 -47.55 -61.59
C GLU A 708 35.48 -48.02 -61.09
N ALA A 709 35.57 -48.49 -59.82
CA ALA A 709 36.76 -49.05 -59.25
C ALA A 709 37.20 -50.35 -60.02
N LEU A 710 36.26 -51.26 -60.27
CA LEU A 710 36.47 -52.46 -61.00
C LEU A 710 36.87 -52.17 -62.46
N ASN A 711 36.11 -51.29 -63.12
CA ASN A 711 36.44 -50.90 -64.52
C ASN A 711 37.77 -50.16 -64.61
N GLY A 712 38.09 -49.34 -63.63
CA GLY A 712 39.38 -48.66 -63.52
C GLY A 712 40.53 -49.69 -63.40
N ARG A 713 40.33 -50.71 -62.56
CA ARG A 713 41.31 -51.79 -62.41
C ARG A 713 41.47 -52.65 -63.70
N LEU A 714 40.34 -52.98 -64.33
CA LEU A 714 40.38 -53.72 -65.61
C LEU A 714 41.12 -52.94 -66.72
N ARG A 715 40.83 -51.62 -66.82
CA ARG A 715 41.54 -50.75 -67.75
C ARG A 715 43.03 -50.61 -67.45
N GLN A 716 43.43 -50.65 -66.20
CA GLN A 716 44.84 -50.68 -65.79
C GLN A 716 45.49 -52.00 -66.21
N ALA A 717 44.82 -53.13 -65.98
CA ALA A 717 45.31 -54.45 -66.40
C ALA A 717 45.44 -54.60 -67.91
N GLU A 718 44.56 -53.98 -68.69
CA GLU A 718 44.58 -53.94 -70.16
C GLU A 718 45.50 -52.86 -70.75
N GLY A 719 46.20 -52.11 -69.93
CA GLY A 719 47.08 -51.02 -70.38
C GLY A 719 46.39 -49.78 -70.96
N LEU A 720 45.09 -49.67 -70.79
CA LEU A 720 44.26 -48.58 -71.33
C LEU A 720 44.17 -47.36 -70.43
N ALA A 721 44.79 -47.36 -69.25
CA ALA A 721 44.78 -46.23 -68.32
C ALA A 721 45.89 -45.24 -68.70
N SER A 722 45.49 -43.95 -68.85
CA SER A 722 46.37 -42.86 -69.29
C SER A 722 47.27 -42.26 -68.20
N SER A 723 47.40 -42.82 -67.01
CA SER A 723 48.26 -42.29 -65.97
C SER A 723 49.48 -43.13 -65.69
N SER A 724 50.60 -42.55 -65.89
CA SER A 724 51.98 -43.04 -65.92
C SER A 724 52.61 -43.33 -64.56
N ALA A 725 51.99 -43.94 -63.64
CA ALA A 725 52.63 -43.96 -62.31
C ALA A 725 52.81 -45.35 -61.64
N ILE A 726 52.14 -46.42 -62.05
CA ILE A 726 52.37 -47.73 -61.42
C ILE A 726 52.19 -48.82 -62.51
N LYS A 727 53.24 -49.50 -62.89
CA LYS A 727 53.14 -50.83 -63.60
C LYS A 727 52.45 -51.76 -62.62
N ALA A 728 51.20 -52.11 -62.92
CA ALA A 728 50.51 -53.12 -62.16
C ALA A 728 51.06 -54.48 -62.51
N ASP A 729 51.57 -55.24 -61.54
CA ASP A 729 51.80 -56.67 -61.67
C ASP A 729 50.49 -57.35 -62.09
N GLU A 730 50.50 -58.14 -63.16
CA GLU A 730 49.27 -58.73 -63.72
C GLU A 730 48.55 -59.66 -62.74
N ASP A 731 49.27 -60.22 -61.72
CA ASP A 731 48.77 -61.20 -60.75
C ASP A 731 48.67 -60.69 -59.29
N GLY A 732 48.79 -59.37 -59.02
CA GLY A 732 48.82 -58.76 -57.67
C GLY A 732 47.45 -58.56 -57.04
N ALA A 733 47.37 -58.73 -55.69
CA ALA A 733 46.21 -58.28 -54.90
C ALA A 733 46.13 -56.74 -54.87
N TRP A 734 44.97 -56.17 -55.04
CA TRP A 734 44.76 -54.71 -54.93
C TRP A 734 43.70 -54.40 -53.94
N ALA A 735 43.76 -53.24 -53.36
CA ALA A 735 42.76 -52.67 -52.47
C ALA A 735 42.58 -51.20 -52.83
N GLN A 736 41.36 -50.76 -52.82
CA GLN A 736 40.98 -49.35 -52.98
C GLN A 736 40.03 -48.94 -51.89
N LEU A 737 40.35 -47.85 -51.18
CA LEU A 737 39.47 -47.23 -50.25
C LEU A 737 38.64 -46.20 -51.02
N LEU A 738 37.31 -46.27 -50.88
CA LEU A 738 36.37 -45.38 -51.50
C LEU A 738 35.66 -44.63 -50.39
N GLY A 739 35.49 -43.35 -50.56
CA GLY A 739 34.63 -42.51 -49.74
C GLY A 739 33.83 -41.60 -50.66
N ALA A 740 32.55 -41.52 -50.44
CA ALA A 740 31.66 -40.71 -51.24
C ALA A 740 30.66 -39.92 -50.36
N TRP A 741 30.38 -38.74 -50.79
CA TRP A 741 29.34 -37.87 -50.21
C TRP A 741 28.36 -37.50 -51.32
N ASP A 742 27.25 -38.18 -51.33
CA ASP A 742 26.20 -37.98 -52.32
C ASP A 742 25.15 -36.96 -51.78
N HIS A 743 24.71 -36.13 -52.68
CA HIS A 743 23.63 -35.20 -52.47
C HIS A 743 22.62 -35.31 -53.60
N ALA A 744 21.35 -35.53 -53.21
CA ALA A 744 20.22 -35.46 -54.12
C ALA A 744 19.38 -34.23 -53.80
N SER A 745 19.14 -33.37 -54.78
CA SER A 745 18.25 -32.23 -54.63
C SER A 745 16.80 -32.69 -54.54
N GLY A 746 16.03 -32.05 -53.65
CA GLY A 746 14.58 -32.26 -53.58
C GLY A 746 13.85 -31.62 -54.77
N ASP A 747 12.64 -32.07 -55.01
CA ASP A 747 11.71 -31.51 -55.97
C ASP A 747 10.32 -31.20 -55.37
N ALA A 748 9.32 -30.96 -56.18
CA ALA A 748 7.96 -30.69 -55.73
C ALA A 748 7.28 -31.91 -55.03
N ASN A 749 7.84 -33.11 -55.19
CA ASN A 749 7.25 -34.35 -54.66
C ASN A 749 7.91 -34.80 -53.36
N ALA A 750 9.23 -34.64 -53.24
CA ALA A 750 10.03 -35.16 -52.16
C ALA A 750 11.15 -34.20 -51.75
N THR A 751 11.59 -34.27 -50.52
CA THR A 751 12.79 -33.53 -50.03
C THR A 751 14.07 -34.22 -50.53
N GLY A 752 15.15 -33.46 -50.71
CA GLY A 752 16.46 -34.02 -50.98
C GLY A 752 17.03 -34.84 -49.82
N TYR A 753 18.04 -35.65 -50.14
CA TYR A 753 18.79 -36.41 -49.12
C TYR A 753 20.29 -36.23 -49.27
N GLN A 754 21.01 -36.58 -48.23
CA GLN A 754 22.48 -36.71 -48.22
C GLN A 754 22.84 -38.10 -47.75
N ALA A 755 23.82 -38.72 -48.44
CA ALA A 755 24.38 -40.01 -48.08
C ALA A 755 25.88 -39.91 -48.03
N SER A 756 26.53 -40.68 -47.15
CA SER A 756 27.97 -40.84 -47.07
C SER A 756 28.30 -42.33 -46.97
N THR A 757 29.27 -42.76 -47.74
CA THR A 757 29.78 -44.16 -47.80
C THR A 757 31.21 -44.19 -47.37
#